data_b71d8703b02d0a58653e15c7804030a2
#
_entry.id   b71d8703b02d0a58653e15c7804030a2
#
_cell.length_a   1.000
_cell.length_b   1.000
_cell.length_c   1.000
_cell.angle_alpha   90.00
_cell.angle_beta   90.00
_cell.angle_gamma   90.00
#
_symmetry.space_group_name_H-M   'P 1'
#
loop_
_entity.id
_entity.type
_entity.pdbx_description
1 polymer ?
#
loop_
_entity_poly.entity_id
_entity_poly.type
_entity_poly.pdbx_seq_one_letter_code
_entity_poly.pdbx_strand_id
1 'polypeptide(L)'
;MPLVKYRIYELSARAVISYGRQQEGTYAFHLSAAETEKCKSLSAPHEQDDNALFYQTMCVLHGDAFTGAPEGQLVADLSDIIFYMDFSGIFDRSGARKKYRVRQEKAKALFRPEGVSLDFGSGPHRYLAFERSGSMSRQARLSFFREDFYDAVRRRIMMDMTIGDCQLSKLYAYNGLMLSSGIRIDGISIDRPHRVVVIDNPTRTERNVSVITVEDDGTQSSTRKYHRVEKKEDIEITCFDGEGLISKEYARVVDEKLCGKKVHTSFQIRMPYVKGMLHEVDFKDFLTLCGTDTITDLWGVQHPIQKVDIILTKSMFKGYGWLNGSGMSWEDYWAVFRKYRHALYITNVSKEKPEKTTELNYQFLTTVSIQGDEFRPADLPDGWDHSPETDERNWLTKQTELAYYNFCADESFRQNFFLEKFERVSWWERHQGKDQILAAVLKKNPSFINEPVYAKRLEDEADKIVEQYAVGRLIVAGDNRYLSGDLLDFLAFLLPTVPPRKRRQRMFYSTVMTDHFPESSFYAPQAAYAHDDACTLLRNPHIARNEELQLSFYDAKEERKQMRHYYFGHLTDVVMVDSNMLAAERLGGADYDGDMIKTISDPILNACVRRNYNLYRYEKHKSLTNTENIPLLMIPTAQPQIRSADDWEARFETVRSTFSSRVGQICNAALDRSIIAYNENSDAEERERCRKETETSAILTGLEIDSAKSGIRPDLDEYLTHKTVKHSAFLKYKTLVEEAETRRAWYEPCLLYT
;
A
#
# COMPACT_ATOMS: atom_id res chain seq x y z
N MET A 1 4.26 25.10 0.23
CA MET A 1 3.54 25.58 1.42
C MET A 1 4.05 24.82 2.63
N PRO A 2 4.23 25.43 3.82
CA PRO A 2 4.54 24.62 4.99
C PRO A 2 3.38 23.67 5.27
N LEU A 3 3.70 22.42 5.66
CA LEU A 3 2.71 21.46 6.14
C LEU A 3 2.07 22.03 7.40
N VAL A 4 0.75 22.13 7.41
CA VAL A 4 0.01 22.46 8.63
C VAL A 4 -0.06 21.19 9.45
N LYS A 5 0.37 21.26 10.69
CA LYS A 5 0.14 20.22 11.68
C LYS A 5 -1.06 20.56 12.53
N TYR A 6 -1.80 19.56 12.93
CA TYR A 6 -2.98 19.70 13.78
C TYR A 6 -2.72 19.03 15.13
N ARG A 7 -3.02 19.75 16.19
CA ARG A 7 -2.94 19.21 17.55
C ARG A 7 -4.25 18.53 17.89
N ILE A 8 -4.20 17.25 18.25
CA ILE A 8 -5.31 16.44 18.73
C ILE A 8 -4.87 15.57 19.89
N TYR A 9 -5.84 15.05 20.68
CA TYR A 9 -5.56 14.06 21.71
C TYR A 9 -5.78 12.64 21.21
N GLU A 10 -5.10 11.70 21.87
CA GLU A 10 -5.40 10.27 21.78
C GLU A 10 -5.75 9.78 23.18
N LEU A 11 -6.94 9.16 23.32
CA LEU A 11 -7.44 8.63 24.59
C LEU A 11 -7.52 7.11 24.52
N SER A 12 -7.12 6.44 25.60
CA SER A 12 -7.36 5.00 25.74
C SER A 12 -8.82 4.71 26.06
N ALA A 13 -9.50 3.88 25.25
CA ALA A 13 -10.84 3.41 25.52
C ALA A 13 -10.94 2.67 26.88
N ARG A 14 -9.88 1.96 27.29
CA ARG A 14 -9.80 1.35 28.63
C ARG A 14 -9.87 2.38 29.74
N ALA A 15 -9.18 3.50 29.60
CA ALA A 15 -9.18 4.57 30.57
C ALA A 15 -10.55 5.25 30.64
N VAL A 16 -11.16 5.57 29.50
CA VAL A 16 -12.51 6.15 29.41
C VAL A 16 -13.54 5.23 30.10
N ILE A 17 -13.50 3.93 29.82
CA ILE A 17 -14.38 2.93 30.44
C ILE A 17 -14.12 2.79 31.96
N SER A 18 -12.87 2.98 32.40
CA SER A 18 -12.48 2.79 33.79
C SER A 18 -12.79 4.00 34.66
N TYR A 19 -12.53 5.19 34.18
CA TYR A 19 -12.74 6.45 34.92
C TYR A 19 -14.12 7.06 34.71
N GLY A 20 -14.73 6.79 33.54
CA GLY A 20 -16.05 7.34 33.21
C GLY A 20 -17.15 6.74 34.04
N ARG A 21 -18.07 7.59 34.47
CA ARG A 21 -19.32 7.18 35.16
C ARG A 21 -20.39 6.92 34.09
N GLN A 22 -20.97 5.72 34.11
CA GLN A 22 -22.13 5.44 33.27
C GLN A 22 -23.32 6.25 33.75
N GLN A 23 -23.92 7.03 32.86
CA GLN A 23 -25.13 7.79 33.09
C GLN A 23 -26.20 7.33 32.10
N GLU A 24 -27.19 6.58 32.58
CA GLU A 24 -28.31 6.15 31.73
C GLU A 24 -29.14 7.35 31.29
N GLY A 25 -29.40 7.41 29.97
CA GLY A 25 -30.32 8.36 29.35
C GLY A 25 -29.73 9.69 28.89
N THR A 26 -28.50 10.06 29.29
CA THR A 26 -27.86 11.33 28.89
C THR A 26 -26.55 11.10 28.14
N TYR A 27 -25.70 10.27 28.71
CA TYR A 27 -24.39 9.91 28.13
C TYR A 27 -24.09 8.44 28.39
N ALA A 28 -23.35 7.80 27.46
CA ALA A 28 -22.83 6.46 27.72
C ALA A 28 -21.78 6.47 28.86
N PHE A 29 -20.92 7.50 28.85
CA PHE A 29 -19.97 7.78 29.93
C PHE A 29 -19.82 9.29 30.11
N HIS A 30 -19.65 9.69 31.37
CA HIS A 30 -19.34 11.08 31.72
C HIS A 30 -18.02 11.15 32.49
N LEU A 31 -17.15 12.04 32.06
CA LEU A 31 -15.84 12.32 32.68
C LEU A 31 -15.70 13.81 32.96
N SER A 32 -15.32 14.14 34.18
CA SER A 32 -14.90 15.50 34.56
C SER A 32 -13.57 15.86 33.93
N ALA A 33 -13.14 17.11 33.98
CA ALA A 33 -11.84 17.57 33.49
C ALA A 33 -10.69 16.77 34.10
N ALA A 34 -10.73 16.49 35.42
CA ALA A 34 -9.70 15.71 36.09
C ALA A 34 -9.66 14.22 35.64
N GLU A 35 -10.82 13.64 35.34
CA GLU A 35 -10.90 12.28 34.81
C GLU A 35 -10.53 12.24 33.35
N THR A 36 -10.87 13.25 32.54
CA THR A 36 -10.45 13.39 31.16
C THR A 36 -8.93 13.51 31.08
N GLU A 37 -8.29 14.28 31.96
CA GLU A 37 -6.84 14.41 32.01
C GLU A 37 -6.14 13.08 32.31
N LYS A 38 -6.72 12.25 33.19
CA LYS A 38 -6.21 10.88 33.43
C LYS A 38 -6.35 9.96 32.24
N CYS A 39 -7.31 10.24 31.34
CA CYS A 39 -7.52 9.44 30.12
C CYS A 39 -6.59 9.84 28.99
N LYS A 40 -6.02 11.04 29.01
CA LYS A 40 -5.03 11.43 27.99
C LYS A 40 -3.89 10.42 27.99
N SER A 41 -3.40 10.08 26.81
CA SER A 41 -2.19 9.27 26.73
C SER A 41 -1.08 9.96 27.51
N LEU A 42 -0.14 9.20 28.03
CA LEU A 42 1.00 9.71 28.83
C LEU A 42 1.86 10.74 28.12
N SER A 43 1.61 10.97 26.84
CA SER A 43 2.26 11.97 26.00
C SER A 43 1.40 13.23 25.84
N ALA A 44 2.04 14.33 25.57
CA ALA A 44 1.42 15.58 25.13
C ALA A 44 0.47 15.36 23.93
N PRO A 45 -0.43 16.30 23.61
CA PRO A 45 -1.25 16.24 22.43
C PRO A 45 -0.41 15.90 21.19
N HIS A 46 -0.90 14.99 20.36
CA HIS A 46 -0.18 14.58 19.15
C HIS A 46 -0.29 15.65 18.07
N GLU A 47 0.81 15.92 17.40
CA GLU A 47 0.81 16.66 16.17
C GLU A 47 0.57 15.72 15.00
N GLN A 48 -0.51 15.95 14.29
CA GLN A 48 -0.91 15.16 13.11
C GLN A 48 -0.70 15.97 11.85
N ASP A 49 -0.31 15.30 10.78
CA ASP A 49 -0.20 15.90 9.46
C ASP A 49 -1.58 16.30 8.90
N ASP A 50 -1.57 17.25 7.97
CA ASP A 50 -2.79 17.73 7.31
C ASP A 50 -3.52 16.60 6.58
N ASN A 51 -4.82 16.66 6.63
CA ASN A 51 -5.74 15.84 5.85
C ASN A 51 -7.05 16.60 5.58
N ALA A 52 -7.85 16.05 4.68
CA ALA A 52 -9.06 16.72 4.25
C ALA A 52 -10.09 16.86 5.38
N LEU A 53 -10.18 15.92 6.32
CA LEU A 53 -11.10 16.02 7.45
C LEU A 53 -10.76 17.20 8.36
N PHE A 54 -9.48 17.39 8.70
CA PHE A 54 -9.05 18.51 9.55
C PHE A 54 -9.29 19.85 8.86
N TYR A 55 -8.98 19.94 7.56
CA TYR A 55 -9.27 21.14 6.78
C TYR A 55 -10.79 21.44 6.79
N GLN A 56 -11.64 20.44 6.54
CA GLN A 56 -13.10 20.63 6.57
C GLN A 56 -13.61 21.03 7.96
N THR A 57 -13.00 20.51 9.02
CA THR A 57 -13.31 20.89 10.41
C THR A 57 -12.97 22.36 10.65
N MET A 58 -11.81 22.82 10.21
CA MET A 58 -11.42 24.23 10.28
C MET A 58 -12.35 25.14 9.49
N CYS A 59 -12.81 24.68 8.31
CA CYS A 59 -13.83 25.41 7.53
C CYS A 59 -15.17 25.55 8.27
N VAL A 60 -15.58 24.53 9.01
CA VAL A 60 -16.80 24.61 9.84
C VAL A 60 -16.59 25.55 11.03
N LEU A 61 -15.41 25.51 11.66
CA LEU A 61 -15.09 26.34 12.83
C LEU A 61 -15.00 27.83 12.47
N HIS A 62 -14.33 28.18 11.37
CA HIS A 62 -14.00 29.56 11.00
C HIS A 62 -14.83 30.08 9.80
N GLY A 63 -15.68 29.26 9.20
CA GLY A 63 -16.48 29.64 8.04
C GLY A 63 -15.61 30.09 6.86
N ASP A 64 -16.09 31.10 6.13
CA ASP A 64 -15.41 31.66 4.96
C ASP A 64 -14.11 32.41 5.30
N ALA A 65 -13.91 32.74 6.57
CA ALA A 65 -12.67 33.38 7.05
C ALA A 65 -11.46 32.43 7.01
N PHE A 66 -11.68 31.10 6.95
CA PHE A 66 -10.59 30.14 6.87
C PHE A 66 -10.04 30.05 5.43
N THR A 67 -8.87 30.61 5.23
CA THR A 67 -8.16 30.61 3.93
C THR A 67 -6.99 29.62 3.87
N GLY A 68 -6.82 28.81 4.89
CA GLY A 68 -5.66 27.96 5.14
C GLY A 68 -4.88 28.44 6.36
N ALA A 69 -3.89 27.70 6.81
CA ALA A 69 -3.06 28.15 7.93
C ALA A 69 -2.34 29.46 7.54
N PRO A 70 -2.36 30.48 8.40
CA PRO A 70 -1.60 31.71 8.17
C PRO A 70 -0.13 31.39 7.95
N GLU A 71 0.55 32.17 7.10
CA GLU A 71 2.00 32.05 6.94
C GLU A 71 2.68 32.13 8.31
N GLY A 72 3.39 31.08 8.69
CA GLY A 72 4.09 30.96 9.97
C GLY A 72 3.33 30.23 11.10
N GLN A 73 2.05 29.91 10.97
CA GLN A 73 1.36 29.04 11.93
C GLN A 73 1.52 27.57 11.54
N LEU A 74 2.43 26.89 12.22
CA LEU A 74 2.75 25.49 11.94
C LEU A 74 1.76 24.48 12.56
N VAL A 75 0.97 24.90 13.57
CA VAL A 75 0.07 24.03 14.33
C VAL A 75 -1.29 24.67 14.53
N ALA A 76 -2.36 24.01 14.07
CA ALA A 76 -3.74 24.35 14.37
C ALA A 76 -4.28 23.45 15.48
N ASP A 77 -4.96 24.00 16.47
CA ASP A 77 -5.49 23.25 17.62
C ASP A 77 -6.92 22.79 17.38
N LEU A 78 -7.11 21.48 17.26
CA LEU A 78 -8.41 20.82 17.16
C LEU A 78 -8.70 19.94 18.38
N SER A 79 -7.91 20.04 19.46
CA SER A 79 -7.93 19.14 20.61
C SER A 79 -9.27 19.10 21.36
N ASP A 80 -10.06 20.17 21.25
CA ASP A 80 -11.40 20.27 21.86
C ASP A 80 -12.55 19.91 20.92
N ILE A 81 -12.25 19.57 19.66
CA ILE A 81 -13.26 19.27 18.63
C ILE A 81 -13.20 17.81 18.20
N ILE A 82 -11.99 17.30 17.99
CA ILE A 82 -11.74 15.94 17.56
C ILE A 82 -10.63 15.29 18.39
N PHE A 83 -10.80 14.03 18.71
CA PHE A 83 -9.75 13.20 19.29
C PHE A 83 -9.79 11.78 18.72
N TYR A 84 -8.70 11.04 18.85
CA TYR A 84 -8.67 9.63 18.55
C TYR A 84 -8.87 8.81 19.81
N MET A 85 -9.68 7.75 19.71
CA MET A 85 -9.83 6.76 20.76
C MET A 85 -9.09 5.47 20.35
N ASP A 86 -8.15 5.06 21.18
CA ASP A 86 -7.41 3.81 21.05
C ASP A 86 -8.13 2.67 21.74
N PHE A 87 -8.51 1.66 20.93
CA PHE A 87 -9.18 0.44 21.40
C PHE A 87 -8.19 -0.74 21.58
N SER A 88 -6.90 -0.50 21.57
CA SER A 88 -5.89 -1.55 21.76
C SER A 88 -6.16 -2.37 23.01
N GLY A 89 -6.18 -3.70 22.84
CA GLY A 89 -6.50 -4.65 23.91
C GLY A 89 -7.94 -4.64 24.44
N ILE A 90 -8.85 -3.81 23.89
CA ILE A 90 -10.29 -3.92 24.19
C ILE A 90 -10.87 -5.17 23.55
N PHE A 91 -10.51 -5.42 22.28
CA PHE A 91 -11.01 -6.53 21.48
C PHE A 91 -10.14 -7.79 21.56
N ASP A 92 -9.07 -7.73 22.32
CA ASP A 92 -8.21 -8.88 22.58
C ASP A 92 -8.94 -9.92 23.45
N ARG A 93 -8.93 -11.19 23.02
CA ARG A 93 -9.56 -12.32 23.73
C ARG A 93 -8.75 -12.79 24.96
N SER A 94 -7.66 -12.11 25.30
CA SER A 94 -6.88 -12.44 26.49
C SER A 94 -7.67 -12.30 27.79
N GLY A 95 -7.61 -13.30 28.66
CA GLY A 95 -8.21 -13.30 29.98
C GLY A 95 -9.53 -14.10 30.09
N ALA A 96 -10.12 -14.10 31.28
CA ALA A 96 -11.34 -14.88 31.54
C ALA A 96 -12.52 -14.42 30.69
N ARG A 97 -13.22 -15.34 30.04
CA ARG A 97 -14.35 -15.11 29.10
C ARG A 97 -15.40 -14.13 29.66
N LYS A 98 -15.70 -14.16 30.96
CA LYS A 98 -16.62 -13.24 31.60
C LYS A 98 -16.12 -11.79 31.61
N LYS A 99 -14.84 -11.57 31.89
CA LYS A 99 -14.21 -10.23 31.88
C LYS A 99 -14.17 -9.65 30.45
N TYR A 100 -13.92 -10.50 29.46
CA TYR A 100 -13.97 -10.11 28.05
C TYR A 100 -15.35 -9.61 27.65
N ARG A 101 -16.43 -10.37 27.94
CA ARG A 101 -17.82 -9.96 27.62
C ARG A 101 -18.19 -8.60 28.23
N VAL A 102 -17.91 -8.40 29.53
CA VAL A 102 -18.21 -7.12 30.22
C VAL A 102 -17.43 -5.96 29.56
N ARG A 103 -16.20 -6.18 29.18
CA ARG A 103 -15.38 -5.17 28.48
C ARG A 103 -15.97 -4.82 27.12
N GLN A 104 -16.44 -5.82 26.36
CA GLN A 104 -17.08 -5.61 25.06
C GLN A 104 -18.40 -4.83 25.19
N GLU A 105 -19.25 -5.16 26.15
CA GLU A 105 -20.50 -4.42 26.36
C GLU A 105 -20.25 -2.95 26.72
N LYS A 106 -19.26 -2.70 27.56
CA LYS A 106 -18.84 -1.32 27.87
C LYS A 106 -18.27 -0.58 26.66
N ALA A 107 -17.47 -1.25 25.84
CA ALA A 107 -16.94 -0.67 24.60
C ALA A 107 -18.07 -0.38 23.59
N LYS A 108 -19.07 -1.26 23.50
CA LYS A 108 -20.26 -1.06 22.65
C LYS A 108 -21.02 0.23 23.04
N ALA A 109 -21.09 0.53 24.35
CA ALA A 109 -21.75 1.73 24.83
C ALA A 109 -21.08 3.04 24.30
N LEU A 110 -19.79 3.05 23.98
CA LEU A 110 -19.10 4.21 23.40
C LEU A 110 -19.64 4.63 22.02
N PHE A 111 -20.33 3.72 21.34
CA PHE A 111 -20.90 3.95 19.99
C PHE A 111 -22.35 4.42 20.01
N ARG A 112 -22.96 4.45 21.19
CA ARG A 112 -24.36 4.87 21.33
C ARG A 112 -24.57 6.32 20.89
N PRO A 113 -25.79 6.67 20.41
CA PRO A 113 -26.12 8.04 20.00
C PRO A 113 -25.99 9.07 21.12
N GLU A 114 -26.11 8.64 22.41
CA GLU A 114 -25.90 9.49 23.57
C GLU A 114 -24.47 9.99 23.71
N GLY A 115 -23.51 9.31 23.09
CA GLY A 115 -22.10 9.70 23.03
C GLY A 115 -21.40 9.69 24.40
N VAL A 116 -20.24 10.29 24.45
CA VAL A 116 -19.36 10.38 25.64
C VAL A 116 -19.20 11.85 26.02
N SER A 117 -19.36 12.19 27.30
CA SER A 117 -19.08 13.54 27.81
C SER A 117 -17.64 13.63 28.32
N LEU A 118 -16.86 14.52 27.75
CA LEU A 118 -15.47 14.81 28.12
C LEU A 118 -15.28 16.32 28.31
N ASP A 119 -14.38 16.70 29.21
CA ASP A 119 -13.98 18.07 29.42
C ASP A 119 -12.48 18.24 29.20
N PHE A 120 -12.11 18.82 28.04
CA PHE A 120 -10.72 19.11 27.70
C PHE A 120 -10.22 20.47 28.22
N GLY A 121 -11.04 21.17 29.02
CA GLY A 121 -10.71 22.46 29.63
C GLY A 121 -11.62 23.61 29.20
N SER A 122 -12.47 23.39 28.19
CA SER A 122 -13.49 24.37 27.73
C SER A 122 -14.89 24.14 28.34
N GLY A 123 -14.99 23.15 29.24
CA GLY A 123 -16.23 22.64 29.81
C GLY A 123 -16.60 21.27 29.20
N PRO A 124 -17.62 20.60 29.81
CA PRO A 124 -18.03 19.28 29.33
C PRO A 124 -18.76 19.38 28.00
N HIS A 125 -18.21 18.68 26.99
CA HIS A 125 -18.82 18.54 25.66
C HIS A 125 -19.17 17.09 25.38
N ARG A 126 -20.17 16.88 24.53
CA ARG A 126 -20.58 15.57 24.04
C ARG A 126 -19.83 15.22 22.76
N TYR A 127 -19.28 14.00 22.70
CA TYR A 127 -18.53 13.46 21.57
C TYR A 127 -19.15 12.17 21.08
N LEU A 128 -19.24 12.03 19.76
CA LEU A 128 -19.81 10.89 19.06
C LEU A 128 -18.75 10.14 18.29
N ALA A 129 -18.89 8.81 18.21
CA ALA A 129 -18.04 7.97 17.37
C ALA A 129 -18.20 8.36 15.89
N PHE A 130 -17.08 8.56 15.19
CA PHE A 130 -17.09 9.12 13.84
C PHE A 130 -16.49 8.14 12.80
N GLU A 131 -15.40 8.45 12.18
CA GLU A 131 -14.81 7.72 11.06
C GLU A 131 -13.39 7.25 11.34
N ARG A 132 -12.86 6.36 10.51
CA ARG A 132 -11.48 5.88 10.58
C ARG A 132 -10.86 5.67 9.20
N SER A 133 -9.56 5.90 9.07
CA SER A 133 -8.80 5.46 7.90
C SER A 133 -8.43 3.97 8.00
N GLY A 134 -7.95 3.39 6.91
CA GLY A 134 -7.40 2.03 6.91
C GLY A 134 -6.19 1.87 7.84
N SER A 135 -5.34 2.89 7.95
CA SER A 135 -4.22 2.90 8.90
C SER A 135 -4.70 2.94 10.35
N MET A 136 -5.69 3.78 10.68
CA MET A 136 -6.28 3.85 12.00
C MET A 136 -6.92 2.51 12.39
N SER A 137 -7.58 1.82 11.46
CA SER A 137 -8.13 0.49 11.70
C SER A 137 -7.05 -0.52 12.12
N ARG A 138 -5.92 -0.55 11.43
CA ARG A 138 -4.80 -1.42 11.81
C ARG A 138 -4.23 -1.10 13.19
N GLN A 139 -4.29 0.15 13.60
CA GLN A 139 -3.86 0.64 14.91
C GLN A 139 -4.96 0.60 15.98
N ALA A 140 -6.13 0.02 15.69
CA ALA A 140 -7.30 -0.01 16.55
C ALA A 140 -7.80 1.38 16.99
N ARG A 141 -7.71 2.38 16.12
CA ARG A 141 -8.10 3.78 16.39
C ARG A 141 -9.40 4.16 15.68
N LEU A 142 -10.20 4.99 16.34
CA LEU A 142 -11.42 5.62 15.79
C LEU A 142 -11.43 7.10 16.17
N SER A 143 -11.85 7.98 15.27
CA SER A 143 -12.08 9.39 15.62
C SER A 143 -13.41 9.58 16.34
N PHE A 144 -13.43 10.54 17.26
CA PHE A 144 -14.61 11.03 17.96
C PHE A 144 -14.72 12.51 17.73
N PHE A 145 -15.93 12.95 17.41
CA PHE A 145 -16.22 14.34 17.11
C PHE A 145 -17.19 14.93 18.12
N ARG A 146 -16.96 16.19 18.47
CA ARG A 146 -17.90 17.00 19.26
C ARG A 146 -19.21 17.17 18.50
N GLU A 147 -20.33 16.97 19.18
CA GLU A 147 -21.67 16.86 18.58
C GLU A 147 -22.04 18.07 17.72
N ASP A 148 -21.72 19.29 18.17
CA ASP A 148 -22.05 20.53 17.46
C ASP A 148 -21.34 20.68 16.09
N PHE A 149 -20.26 19.95 15.85
CA PHE A 149 -19.55 19.89 14.57
C PHE A 149 -19.87 18.64 13.74
N TYR A 150 -20.42 17.61 14.36
CA TYR A 150 -20.54 16.26 13.79
C TYR A 150 -21.27 16.26 12.44
N ASP A 151 -22.51 16.77 12.40
CA ASP A 151 -23.34 16.73 11.18
C ASP A 151 -22.79 17.64 10.08
N ALA A 152 -22.24 18.80 10.45
CA ALA A 152 -21.69 19.75 9.50
C ALA A 152 -20.46 19.16 8.79
N VAL A 153 -19.59 18.50 9.53
CA VAL A 153 -18.39 17.86 8.97
C VAL A 153 -18.77 16.58 8.20
N ARG A 154 -19.68 15.75 8.75
CA ARG A 154 -20.18 14.54 8.09
C ARG A 154 -20.74 14.84 6.69
N ARG A 155 -21.61 15.83 6.56
CA ARG A 155 -22.18 16.24 5.26
C ARG A 155 -21.11 16.65 4.26
N ARG A 156 -20.06 17.33 4.71
CA ARG A 156 -18.94 17.74 3.85
C ARG A 156 -18.16 16.56 3.32
N ILE A 157 -17.76 15.62 4.18
CA ILE A 157 -17.01 14.44 3.76
C ILE A 157 -17.85 13.46 2.93
N MET A 158 -19.16 13.40 3.18
CA MET A 158 -20.11 12.58 2.41
C MET A 158 -20.60 13.26 1.13
N MET A 159 -20.10 14.45 0.81
CA MET A 159 -20.44 15.18 -0.42
C MET A 159 -21.94 15.41 -0.61
N ASP A 160 -22.66 15.70 0.46
CA ASP A 160 -24.14 15.81 0.50
C ASP A 160 -24.89 14.55 -0.02
N MET A 161 -24.21 13.43 -0.27
CA MET A 161 -24.86 12.19 -0.70
C MET A 161 -25.68 11.58 0.43
N THR A 162 -26.85 11.05 0.07
CA THR A 162 -27.70 10.28 1.00
C THR A 162 -27.36 8.80 0.86
N ILE A 163 -26.68 8.24 1.89
CA ILE A 163 -26.30 6.84 1.92
C ILE A 163 -27.21 6.13 2.93
N GLY A 164 -28.08 5.26 2.43
CA GLY A 164 -28.97 4.43 3.22
C GLY A 164 -28.31 3.13 3.65
N ASP A 165 -28.94 2.00 3.30
CA ASP A 165 -28.38 0.69 3.55
C ASP A 165 -27.15 0.42 2.70
N CYS A 166 -26.06 0.05 3.33
CA CYS A 166 -24.79 -0.15 2.67
C CYS A 166 -23.89 -1.16 3.40
N GLN A 167 -22.78 -1.52 2.78
CA GLN A 167 -21.71 -2.23 3.47
C GLN A 167 -20.92 -1.25 4.34
N LEU A 168 -21.14 -1.26 5.67
CA LEU A 168 -20.56 -0.30 6.61
C LEU A 168 -19.01 -0.28 6.57
N SER A 169 -18.38 -1.42 6.38
CA SER A 169 -16.92 -1.48 6.27
C SER A 169 -16.38 -0.71 5.05
N LYS A 170 -17.12 -0.74 3.91
CA LYS A 170 -16.81 0.08 2.72
C LYS A 170 -17.10 1.57 3.00
N LEU A 171 -18.20 1.88 3.70
CA LEU A 171 -18.51 3.25 4.08
C LEU A 171 -17.36 3.86 4.90
N TYR A 172 -16.91 3.15 5.95
CA TYR A 172 -15.73 3.55 6.73
C TYR A 172 -14.47 3.69 5.87
N ALA A 173 -14.22 2.72 4.98
CA ALA A 173 -13.02 2.75 4.14
C ALA A 173 -13.01 3.96 3.19
N TYR A 174 -14.17 4.34 2.64
CA TYR A 174 -14.28 5.42 1.65
C TYR A 174 -14.37 6.81 2.30
N ASN A 175 -15.14 6.96 3.39
CA ASN A 175 -15.10 8.19 4.19
C ASN A 175 -13.70 8.38 4.79
N GLY A 176 -13.06 7.29 5.20
CA GLY A 176 -11.69 7.25 5.72
C GLY A 176 -10.60 7.75 4.78
N LEU A 177 -10.88 7.85 3.46
CA LEU A 177 -9.95 8.49 2.52
C LEU A 177 -9.66 9.96 2.89
N MET A 178 -10.64 10.64 3.49
CA MET A 178 -10.51 12.02 3.95
C MET A 178 -9.64 12.19 5.20
N LEU A 179 -9.30 11.08 5.88
CA LEU A 179 -8.38 11.05 7.03
C LEU A 179 -6.96 10.63 6.62
N SER A 180 -6.71 10.39 5.34
CA SER A 180 -5.35 10.10 4.85
C SER A 180 -4.53 11.38 4.88
N SER A 181 -3.33 11.32 5.46
CA SER A 181 -2.36 12.43 5.39
C SER A 181 -1.97 12.71 3.94
N GLY A 182 -1.85 13.98 3.60
CA GLY A 182 -1.49 14.39 2.25
C GLY A 182 -1.31 15.89 2.12
N ILE A 183 -0.66 16.33 1.07
CA ILE A 183 -0.49 17.74 0.77
C ILE A 183 -1.66 18.24 -0.08
N ARG A 184 -2.37 19.22 0.44
CA ARG A 184 -3.43 19.92 -0.26
C ARG A 184 -2.85 20.77 -1.39
N ILE A 185 -3.41 20.65 -2.59
CA ILE A 185 -3.01 21.41 -3.77
C ILE A 185 -4.07 22.46 -4.09
N ASP A 186 -3.81 23.69 -3.76
CA ASP A 186 -4.71 24.81 -4.01
C ASP A 186 -4.38 25.54 -5.31
N GLY A 187 -5.39 26.20 -5.89
CA GLY A 187 -5.22 27.11 -7.04
C GLY A 187 -4.93 26.42 -8.37
N ILE A 188 -5.21 25.11 -8.49
CA ILE A 188 -5.05 24.37 -9.75
C ILE A 188 -6.35 24.28 -10.56
N SER A 189 -7.47 24.79 -10.05
CA SER A 189 -8.79 24.78 -10.71
C SER A 189 -9.17 23.40 -11.25
N ILE A 190 -9.01 22.36 -10.44
CA ILE A 190 -9.31 20.96 -10.81
C ILE A 190 -10.77 20.76 -11.20
N ASP A 191 -11.65 21.57 -10.66
CA ASP A 191 -13.11 21.57 -10.82
C ASP A 191 -13.62 22.23 -12.11
N ARG A 192 -12.72 22.63 -13.03
CA ARG A 192 -13.14 23.16 -14.35
C ARG A 192 -13.89 22.11 -15.16
N PRO A 193 -14.96 22.50 -15.88
CA PRO A 193 -15.68 21.59 -16.76
C PRO A 193 -14.75 20.85 -17.73
N HIS A 194 -15.00 19.58 -17.93
CA HIS A 194 -14.24 18.65 -18.79
C HIS A 194 -12.81 18.33 -18.34
N ARG A 195 -12.29 18.93 -17.26
CA ARG A 195 -10.89 18.72 -16.82
C ARG A 195 -10.63 17.32 -16.30
N VAL A 196 -11.55 16.78 -15.51
CA VAL A 196 -11.48 15.43 -14.94
C VAL A 196 -12.60 14.58 -15.55
N VAL A 197 -12.21 13.49 -16.16
CA VAL A 197 -13.13 12.54 -16.82
C VAL A 197 -13.00 11.19 -16.12
N VAL A 198 -14.13 10.51 -15.90
CA VAL A 198 -14.15 9.16 -15.34
C VAL A 198 -14.59 8.20 -16.45
N ILE A 199 -13.77 7.21 -16.75
CA ILE A 199 -14.04 6.16 -17.74
C ILE A 199 -14.27 4.81 -17.07
N ASP A 200 -14.88 3.86 -17.78
CA ASP A 200 -15.00 2.48 -17.25
C ASP A 200 -13.63 1.78 -17.25
N ASN A 201 -13.48 0.77 -16.41
CA ASN A 201 -12.32 -0.12 -16.48
C ASN A 201 -12.55 -1.14 -17.61
N PRO A 202 -11.57 -1.37 -18.49
CA PRO A 202 -11.61 -2.54 -19.35
C PRO A 202 -11.49 -3.82 -18.50
N THR A 203 -12.22 -4.87 -18.89
CA THR A 203 -12.14 -6.18 -18.27
C THR A 203 -11.64 -7.21 -19.27
N ARG A 204 -10.92 -8.18 -18.79
CA ARG A 204 -10.44 -9.34 -19.55
C ARG A 204 -10.86 -10.61 -18.81
N THR A 205 -10.89 -11.73 -19.48
CA THR A 205 -11.18 -13.02 -18.85
C THR A 205 -10.11 -14.02 -19.24
N GLU A 206 -9.34 -14.47 -18.23
CA GLU A 206 -8.44 -15.62 -18.39
C GLU A 206 -9.20 -16.89 -18.06
N ARG A 207 -9.19 -17.87 -18.98
CA ARG A 207 -10.04 -19.05 -18.89
C ARG A 207 -9.30 -20.26 -18.34
N ASN A 208 -10.04 -21.08 -17.57
CA ASN A 208 -9.58 -22.38 -17.11
C ASN A 208 -8.29 -22.32 -16.29
N VAL A 209 -8.13 -21.26 -15.49
CA VAL A 209 -6.97 -21.04 -14.61
C VAL A 209 -7.00 -22.04 -13.46
N SER A 210 -5.87 -22.67 -13.18
CA SER A 210 -5.70 -23.52 -12.00
C SER A 210 -5.56 -22.65 -10.77
N VAL A 211 -6.49 -22.73 -9.82
CA VAL A 211 -6.51 -21.90 -8.62
C VAL A 211 -6.51 -22.73 -7.35
N ILE A 212 -5.85 -22.22 -6.33
CA ILE A 212 -5.99 -22.63 -4.95
C ILE A 212 -6.73 -21.50 -4.24
N THR A 213 -7.82 -21.81 -3.59
CA THR A 213 -8.63 -20.84 -2.84
C THR A 213 -9.12 -21.45 -1.54
N VAL A 214 -9.89 -20.69 -0.79
CA VAL A 214 -10.57 -21.19 0.41
C VAL A 214 -12.06 -20.87 0.34
N GLU A 215 -12.87 -21.77 0.86
CA GLU A 215 -14.32 -21.60 0.99
C GLU A 215 -14.70 -21.52 2.46
N ASP A 216 -15.67 -20.67 2.79
CA ASP A 216 -16.15 -20.52 4.17
C ASP A 216 -17.19 -21.61 4.53
N ASP A 217 -17.42 -21.77 5.83
CA ASP A 217 -18.37 -22.75 6.38
C ASP A 217 -19.85 -22.31 6.27
N GLY A 218 -20.14 -21.23 5.54
CA GLY A 218 -21.49 -20.71 5.33
C GLY A 218 -22.11 -20.01 6.56
N THR A 219 -21.34 -19.79 7.62
CA THR A 219 -21.84 -19.08 8.81
C THR A 219 -22.03 -17.60 8.54
N GLN A 220 -23.04 -17.00 9.19
CA GLN A 220 -23.30 -15.55 9.13
C GLN A 220 -22.40 -14.73 10.09
N SER A 221 -21.36 -15.36 10.65
CA SER A 221 -20.45 -14.70 11.59
C SER A 221 -19.51 -13.72 10.87
N SER A 222 -19.08 -12.68 11.57
CA SER A 222 -17.97 -11.81 11.11
C SER A 222 -16.60 -12.48 11.20
N THR A 223 -16.48 -13.61 11.88
CA THR A 223 -15.30 -14.50 11.90
C THR A 223 -15.72 -15.83 11.32
N ARG A 224 -15.07 -16.28 10.24
CA ARG A 224 -15.45 -17.47 9.49
C ARG A 224 -14.31 -18.47 9.45
N LYS A 225 -14.65 -19.75 9.52
CA LYS A 225 -13.73 -20.83 9.23
C LYS A 225 -13.65 -21.04 7.73
N TYR A 226 -12.45 -21.36 7.26
CA TYR A 226 -12.18 -21.57 5.86
C TYR A 226 -11.48 -22.90 5.65
N HIS A 227 -11.79 -23.59 4.58
CA HIS A 227 -11.14 -24.81 4.15
C HIS A 227 -10.59 -24.66 2.73
N ARG A 228 -9.43 -25.24 2.48
CA ARG A 228 -8.70 -25.15 1.20
C ARG A 228 -9.41 -25.92 0.11
N VAL A 229 -9.50 -25.33 -1.07
CA VAL A 229 -10.07 -25.92 -2.28
C VAL A 229 -9.13 -25.69 -3.46
N GLU A 230 -8.95 -26.73 -4.28
CA GLU A 230 -8.27 -26.63 -5.58
C GLU A 230 -9.29 -26.79 -6.69
N LYS A 231 -9.34 -25.87 -7.64
CA LYS A 231 -10.29 -25.91 -8.75
C LYS A 231 -9.73 -25.23 -10.00
N LYS A 232 -10.45 -25.35 -11.10
CA LYS A 232 -10.22 -24.52 -12.29
C LYS A 232 -11.35 -23.53 -12.42
N GLU A 233 -10.99 -22.29 -12.73
CA GLU A 233 -11.94 -21.17 -12.76
C GLU A 233 -11.58 -20.18 -13.87
N ASP A 234 -12.58 -19.53 -14.43
CA ASP A 234 -12.38 -18.38 -15.31
C ASP A 234 -12.20 -17.13 -14.44
N ILE A 235 -11.09 -16.42 -14.60
CA ILE A 235 -10.75 -15.25 -13.79
C ILE A 235 -11.03 -13.99 -14.61
N GLU A 236 -11.87 -13.12 -14.07
CA GLU A 236 -12.07 -11.79 -14.63
C GLU A 236 -10.99 -10.84 -14.07
N ILE A 237 -10.24 -10.22 -14.98
CA ILE A 237 -9.21 -9.23 -14.70
C ILE A 237 -9.83 -7.86 -14.89
N THR A 238 -9.85 -7.03 -13.83
CA THR A 238 -10.16 -5.59 -13.94
C THR A 238 -8.88 -4.83 -14.26
N CYS A 239 -8.68 -4.52 -15.54
CA CYS A 239 -7.48 -3.80 -15.96
C CYS A 239 -7.45 -2.40 -15.35
N PHE A 240 -6.28 -1.93 -14.96
CA PHE A 240 -6.06 -0.58 -14.42
C PHE A 240 -6.89 -0.26 -13.17
N ASP A 241 -7.08 -1.24 -12.25
CA ASP A 241 -7.85 -1.03 -11.02
C ASP A 241 -7.15 -0.02 -10.09
N GLY A 242 -7.73 1.18 -10.01
CA GLY A 242 -7.18 2.28 -9.24
C GLY A 242 -6.11 3.11 -9.96
N GLU A 243 -5.94 2.93 -11.26
CA GLU A 243 -4.97 3.64 -12.10
C GLU A 243 -5.66 4.64 -13.02
N GLY A 244 -5.00 5.77 -13.28
CA GLY A 244 -5.46 6.82 -14.17
C GLY A 244 -4.31 7.60 -14.79
N LEU A 245 -4.65 8.57 -15.64
CA LEU A 245 -3.68 9.38 -16.38
C LEU A 245 -3.81 10.86 -16.02
N ILE A 246 -2.69 11.56 -16.04
CA ILE A 246 -2.61 13.02 -15.92
C ILE A 246 -1.84 13.58 -17.13
N SER A 247 -2.37 14.65 -17.75
CA SER A 247 -1.69 15.29 -18.88
C SER A 247 -0.35 15.89 -18.42
N LYS A 248 0.62 15.89 -19.31
CA LYS A 248 1.97 16.44 -19.09
C LYS A 248 1.93 17.87 -18.58
N GLU A 249 1.06 18.71 -19.17
CA GLU A 249 0.90 20.11 -18.79
C GLU A 249 0.35 20.23 -17.37
N TYR A 250 -0.65 19.41 -17.03
CA TYR A 250 -1.30 19.51 -15.72
C TYR A 250 -0.47 18.86 -14.61
N ALA A 251 0.23 17.79 -14.93
CA ALA A 251 1.24 17.20 -14.03
C ALA A 251 2.29 18.24 -13.61
N ARG A 252 2.73 19.06 -14.57
CA ARG A 252 3.63 20.18 -14.27
C ARG A 252 2.99 21.20 -13.32
N VAL A 253 1.75 21.59 -13.56
CA VAL A 253 1.02 22.53 -12.69
C VAL A 253 0.88 22.00 -11.27
N VAL A 254 0.53 20.73 -11.12
CA VAL A 254 0.40 20.05 -9.82
C VAL A 254 1.74 20.03 -9.10
N ASP A 255 2.80 19.61 -9.78
CA ASP A 255 4.13 19.42 -9.19
C ASP A 255 4.80 20.76 -8.82
N GLU A 256 4.64 21.79 -9.65
CA GLU A 256 5.10 23.15 -9.32
C GLU A 256 4.39 23.71 -8.07
N LYS A 257 3.12 23.37 -7.86
CA LYS A 257 2.39 23.73 -6.62
C LYS A 257 2.84 22.87 -5.44
N LEU A 258 3.15 21.62 -5.66
CA LEU A 258 3.57 20.68 -4.64
C LEU A 258 4.97 21.00 -4.11
N CYS A 259 5.97 21.16 -4.98
CA CYS A 259 7.38 21.28 -4.59
C CYS A 259 8.14 22.45 -5.26
N GLY A 260 7.46 23.33 -6.01
CA GLY A 260 8.05 24.51 -6.65
C GLY A 260 8.80 24.24 -7.95
N LYS A 261 8.88 23.01 -8.40
CA LYS A 261 9.53 22.58 -9.64
C LYS A 261 8.86 21.33 -10.22
N LYS A 262 9.11 21.03 -11.48
CA LYS A 262 8.68 19.77 -12.09
C LYS A 262 9.75 18.70 -11.85
N VAL A 263 9.38 17.62 -11.13
CA VAL A 263 10.28 16.54 -10.73
C VAL A 263 9.61 15.18 -10.88
N HIS A 264 8.36 15.05 -10.40
CA HIS A 264 7.66 13.78 -10.29
C HIS A 264 6.85 13.48 -11.54
N THR A 265 6.72 12.20 -11.87
CA THR A 265 6.02 11.70 -13.06
C THR A 265 4.76 10.91 -12.72
N SER A 266 4.59 10.55 -11.45
CA SER A 266 3.41 9.83 -10.97
C SER A 266 2.98 10.36 -9.61
N PHE A 267 1.64 10.38 -9.38
CA PHE A 267 1.04 11.04 -8.21
C PHE A 267 -0.04 10.14 -7.62
N GLN A 268 0.11 9.74 -6.37
CA GLN A 268 -0.98 9.10 -5.65
C GLN A 268 -1.90 10.16 -5.08
N ILE A 269 -3.17 10.11 -5.49
CA ILE A 269 -4.13 11.17 -5.21
C ILE A 269 -5.21 10.77 -4.23
N ARG A 270 -5.79 11.81 -3.58
CA ARG A 270 -7.04 11.72 -2.81
C ARG A 270 -7.92 12.93 -3.11
N MET A 271 -9.20 12.66 -3.30
CA MET A 271 -10.31 13.61 -3.26
C MET A 271 -11.49 12.92 -2.58
N PRO A 272 -12.60 13.60 -2.29
CA PRO A 272 -13.78 12.91 -1.78
C PRO A 272 -14.16 11.72 -2.66
N TYR A 273 -14.14 10.51 -2.09
CA TYR A 273 -14.41 9.25 -2.78
C TYR A 273 -13.51 8.91 -3.97
N VAL A 274 -12.42 9.62 -4.18
CA VAL A 274 -11.43 9.32 -5.22
C VAL A 274 -10.10 8.93 -4.59
N LYS A 275 -9.56 7.79 -5.04
CA LYS A 275 -8.28 7.24 -4.63
C LYS A 275 -7.63 6.55 -5.83
N GLY A 276 -6.34 6.75 -6.03
CA GLY A 276 -5.59 6.00 -7.03
C GLY A 276 -4.27 6.64 -7.38
N MET A 277 -3.64 6.08 -8.40
CA MET A 277 -2.36 6.55 -8.94
C MET A 277 -2.58 7.18 -10.30
N LEU A 278 -2.03 8.37 -10.52
CA LEU A 278 -2.01 9.04 -11.82
C LEU A 278 -0.60 8.99 -12.40
N HIS A 279 -0.48 8.53 -13.64
CA HIS A 279 0.76 8.56 -14.39
C HIS A 279 0.73 9.67 -15.43
N GLU A 280 1.84 10.40 -15.56
CA GLU A 280 2.00 11.47 -16.56
C GLU A 280 2.10 10.86 -17.94
N VAL A 281 1.16 11.21 -18.83
CA VAL A 281 1.13 10.74 -20.21
C VAL A 281 0.69 11.87 -21.13
N ASP A 282 1.34 11.99 -22.29
CA ASP A 282 0.91 12.88 -23.36
C ASP A 282 -0.23 12.26 -24.18
N PHE A 283 -1.34 11.96 -23.49
CA PHE A 283 -2.50 11.35 -24.14
C PHE A 283 -3.21 12.30 -25.13
N LYS A 284 -3.04 13.62 -24.99
CA LYS A 284 -3.64 14.59 -25.92
C LYS A 284 -3.00 14.47 -27.31
N ASP A 285 -1.68 14.42 -27.38
CA ASP A 285 -0.95 14.19 -28.63
C ASP A 285 -1.28 12.80 -29.20
N PHE A 286 -1.19 11.75 -28.39
CA PHE A 286 -1.48 10.38 -28.80
C PHE A 286 -2.87 10.23 -29.44
N LEU A 287 -3.92 10.68 -28.75
CA LEU A 287 -5.30 10.55 -29.22
C LEU A 287 -5.55 11.40 -30.49
N THR A 288 -4.96 12.59 -30.56
CA THR A 288 -5.02 13.44 -31.76
C THR A 288 -4.34 12.75 -32.96
N LEU A 289 -3.19 12.11 -32.77
CA LEU A 289 -2.53 11.32 -33.80
C LEU A 289 -3.35 10.11 -34.23
N CYS A 290 -4.12 9.52 -33.33
CA CYS A 290 -5.09 8.46 -33.65
C CYS A 290 -6.38 8.98 -34.28
N GLY A 291 -6.55 10.30 -34.42
CA GLY A 291 -7.76 10.92 -35.04
C GLY A 291 -8.95 10.95 -34.11
N THR A 292 -8.74 10.95 -32.83
CA THR A 292 -9.77 11.04 -31.78
C THR A 292 -9.76 12.45 -31.19
N ASP A 293 -10.92 13.11 -31.14
CA ASP A 293 -11.05 14.50 -30.68
C ASP A 293 -11.81 14.61 -29.34
N THR A 294 -12.46 13.53 -28.90
CA THR A 294 -13.27 13.49 -27.69
C THR A 294 -13.06 12.20 -26.92
N ILE A 295 -13.23 12.26 -25.59
CA ILE A 295 -13.32 11.11 -24.68
C ILE A 295 -14.75 11.05 -24.14
N THR A 296 -15.35 9.86 -24.12
CA THR A 296 -16.69 9.64 -23.55
C THR A 296 -16.54 9.12 -22.11
N ASP A 297 -17.23 9.76 -21.17
CA ASP A 297 -17.21 9.36 -19.76
C ASP A 297 -18.25 8.26 -19.44
N LEU A 298 -18.28 7.82 -18.17
CA LEU A 298 -19.20 6.81 -17.65
C LEU A 298 -20.68 7.17 -17.79
N TRP A 299 -21.00 8.45 -17.94
CA TRP A 299 -22.39 8.94 -18.08
C TRP A 299 -22.75 9.22 -19.55
N GLY A 300 -21.85 8.92 -20.50
CA GLY A 300 -22.05 9.09 -21.93
C GLY A 300 -21.79 10.53 -22.43
N VAL A 301 -21.22 11.39 -21.58
CA VAL A 301 -20.87 12.76 -21.97
C VAL A 301 -19.55 12.76 -22.73
N GLN A 302 -19.53 13.50 -23.86
CA GLN A 302 -18.32 13.68 -24.66
C GLN A 302 -17.51 14.90 -24.19
N HIS A 303 -16.24 14.68 -23.92
CA HIS A 303 -15.32 15.71 -23.47
C HIS A 303 -14.26 15.99 -24.54
N PRO A 304 -14.10 17.25 -25.02
CA PRO A 304 -13.01 17.60 -25.92
C PRO A 304 -11.65 17.30 -25.29
N ILE A 305 -10.81 16.49 -25.95
CA ILE A 305 -9.52 16.01 -25.43
C ILE A 305 -8.65 17.17 -24.94
N GLN A 306 -8.62 18.27 -25.66
CA GLN A 306 -7.78 19.42 -25.31
C GLN A 306 -8.18 20.09 -23.97
N LYS A 307 -9.38 19.80 -23.46
CA LYS A 307 -9.86 20.29 -22.15
C LYS A 307 -9.66 19.27 -21.02
N VAL A 308 -9.36 18.01 -21.37
CA VAL A 308 -9.15 16.94 -20.39
C VAL A 308 -7.71 17.00 -19.87
N ASP A 309 -7.56 17.02 -18.56
CA ASP A 309 -6.25 17.00 -17.91
C ASP A 309 -6.03 15.77 -17.05
N ILE A 310 -7.11 15.16 -16.55
CA ILE A 310 -7.07 13.93 -15.75
C ILE A 310 -8.10 12.93 -16.26
N ILE A 311 -7.66 11.70 -16.44
CA ILE A 311 -8.53 10.56 -16.76
C ILE A 311 -8.47 9.60 -15.56
N LEU A 312 -9.62 9.41 -14.89
CA LEU A 312 -9.80 8.47 -13.80
C LEU A 312 -10.50 7.22 -14.35
N THR A 313 -10.10 6.05 -13.87
CA THR A 313 -10.92 4.85 -14.04
C THR A 313 -12.06 4.84 -13.01
N LYS A 314 -13.15 4.13 -13.30
CA LYS A 314 -14.30 3.94 -12.41
C LYS A 314 -13.88 3.38 -11.05
N SER A 315 -12.92 2.49 -11.05
CA SER A 315 -12.35 1.89 -9.84
C SER A 315 -11.63 2.90 -8.94
N MET A 316 -11.14 4.01 -9.48
CA MET A 316 -10.63 5.14 -8.67
C MET A 316 -11.75 5.92 -8.00
N PHE A 317 -12.93 6.04 -8.63
CA PHE A 317 -14.07 6.76 -8.08
C PHE A 317 -14.95 5.82 -7.23
N LYS A 318 -14.59 5.61 -6.00
CA LYS A 318 -15.27 4.72 -5.04
C LYS A 318 -16.70 5.15 -4.71
N GLY A 319 -17.06 6.40 -4.99
CA GLY A 319 -18.38 6.99 -4.77
C GLY A 319 -19.38 6.78 -5.90
N TYR A 320 -19.00 6.16 -7.03
CA TYR A 320 -19.85 6.07 -8.22
C TYR A 320 -21.27 5.54 -7.94
N GLY A 321 -21.39 4.41 -7.24
CA GLY A 321 -22.68 3.81 -6.91
C GLY A 321 -23.52 4.66 -5.95
N TRP A 322 -22.90 5.36 -5.02
CA TRP A 322 -23.60 6.22 -4.05
C TRP A 322 -24.00 7.55 -4.65
N LEU A 323 -23.20 8.12 -5.55
CA LEU A 323 -23.54 9.33 -6.29
C LEU A 323 -24.81 9.09 -7.10
N ASN A 324 -24.84 8.04 -7.91
CA ASN A 324 -26.00 7.68 -8.72
C ASN A 324 -27.19 7.29 -7.85
N GLY A 325 -26.99 6.53 -6.76
CA GLY A 325 -28.04 6.16 -5.80
C GLY A 325 -28.66 7.35 -5.06
N SER A 326 -27.93 8.46 -4.94
CA SER A 326 -28.41 9.74 -4.40
C SER A 326 -29.08 10.62 -5.44
N GLY A 327 -29.19 10.17 -6.70
CA GLY A 327 -29.75 10.94 -7.80
C GLY A 327 -28.89 12.14 -8.23
N MET A 328 -27.62 12.12 -7.89
CA MET A 328 -26.63 13.16 -8.22
C MET A 328 -25.86 12.82 -9.48
N SER A 329 -25.55 13.83 -10.27
CA SER A 329 -24.69 13.73 -11.44
C SER A 329 -23.21 14.01 -11.09
N TRP A 330 -22.31 13.78 -12.06
CA TRP A 330 -20.91 14.19 -11.95
C TRP A 330 -20.74 15.72 -11.84
N GLU A 331 -21.65 16.48 -12.43
CA GLU A 331 -21.68 17.95 -12.29
C GLU A 331 -22.09 18.38 -10.88
N ASP A 332 -23.05 17.67 -10.26
CA ASP A 332 -23.44 17.89 -8.86
C ASP A 332 -22.29 17.58 -7.90
N TYR A 333 -21.51 16.52 -8.15
CA TYR A 333 -20.29 16.25 -7.41
C TYR A 333 -19.34 17.47 -7.41
N TRP A 334 -19.09 18.05 -8.56
CA TRP A 334 -18.24 19.23 -8.67
C TRP A 334 -18.86 20.49 -8.06
N ALA A 335 -20.18 20.63 -8.10
CA ALA A 335 -20.87 21.71 -7.41
C ALA A 335 -20.68 21.62 -5.89
N VAL A 336 -20.84 20.42 -5.30
CA VAL A 336 -20.59 20.17 -3.88
C VAL A 336 -19.10 20.30 -3.53
N PHE A 337 -18.22 19.84 -4.40
CA PHE A 337 -16.77 19.99 -4.25
C PHE A 337 -16.38 21.47 -4.09
N ARG A 338 -16.91 22.36 -4.93
CA ARG A 338 -16.72 23.81 -4.82
C ARG A 338 -17.39 24.40 -3.59
N LYS A 339 -18.64 24.02 -3.29
CA LYS A 339 -19.40 24.46 -2.12
C LYS A 339 -18.62 24.27 -0.83
N TYR A 340 -17.95 23.13 -0.67
CA TYR A 340 -17.20 22.78 0.54
C TYR A 340 -15.69 23.07 0.42
N ARG A 341 -15.25 23.71 -0.67
CA ARG A 341 -13.84 24.04 -0.89
C ARG A 341 -12.91 22.83 -0.77
N HIS A 342 -13.35 21.70 -1.31
CA HIS A 342 -12.49 20.53 -1.43
C HIS A 342 -11.33 20.80 -2.37
N ALA A 343 -10.30 19.99 -2.31
CA ALA A 343 -9.13 20.09 -3.16
C ALA A 343 -8.58 18.71 -3.52
N LEU A 344 -7.66 18.68 -4.45
CA LEU A 344 -6.79 17.54 -4.69
C LEU A 344 -5.76 17.45 -3.56
N TYR A 345 -5.59 16.27 -2.99
CA TYR A 345 -4.52 15.94 -2.07
C TYR A 345 -3.56 14.95 -2.73
N ILE A 346 -2.27 15.19 -2.59
CA ILE A 346 -1.22 14.27 -3.00
C ILE A 346 -0.73 13.53 -1.76
N THR A 347 -0.84 12.21 -1.77
CA THR A 347 -0.44 11.34 -0.64
C THR A 347 0.90 10.65 -0.88
N ASN A 348 1.30 10.48 -2.13
CA ASN A 348 2.62 9.98 -2.50
C ASN A 348 2.96 10.39 -3.94
N VAL A 349 4.23 10.32 -4.30
CA VAL A 349 4.74 10.65 -5.65
C VAL A 349 5.82 9.67 -6.07
N SER A 350 6.12 9.63 -7.36
CA SER A 350 7.26 8.88 -7.90
C SER A 350 8.58 9.44 -7.39
N LYS A 351 9.60 8.59 -7.31
CA LYS A 351 10.98 9.01 -7.04
C LYS A 351 11.53 9.84 -8.22
N GLU A 352 12.51 10.70 -7.94
CA GLU A 352 13.18 11.49 -8.99
C GLU A 352 13.99 10.58 -9.95
N LYS A 353 14.52 9.49 -9.42
CA LYS A 353 15.33 8.51 -10.16
C LYS A 353 15.02 7.09 -9.67
N PRO A 354 15.10 6.09 -10.55
CA PRO A 354 15.00 4.69 -10.16
C PRO A 354 16.08 4.31 -9.15
N GLU A 355 15.75 3.39 -8.26
CA GLU A 355 16.72 2.74 -7.37
C GLU A 355 17.52 1.70 -8.15
N LYS A 356 18.67 1.28 -7.60
CA LYS A 356 19.49 0.20 -8.14
C LYS A 356 19.54 -1.00 -7.21
N THR A 357 19.05 -0.83 -5.99
CA THR A 357 19.01 -1.86 -4.97
C THR A 357 17.66 -1.88 -4.29
N THR A 358 17.26 -3.04 -3.82
CA THR A 358 16.06 -3.22 -3.00
C THR A 358 16.39 -4.03 -1.76
N GLU A 359 15.68 -3.79 -0.66
CA GLU A 359 15.78 -4.56 0.56
C GLU A 359 14.83 -5.77 0.49
N LEU A 360 15.36 -6.99 0.61
CA LEU A 360 14.55 -8.20 0.64
C LEU A 360 13.71 -8.26 1.93
N ASN A 361 12.59 -8.95 1.82
CA ASN A 361 11.87 -9.45 2.98
C ASN A 361 12.42 -10.84 3.33
N TYR A 362 12.66 -11.10 4.61
CA TYR A 362 13.10 -12.41 5.12
C TYR A 362 12.20 -13.58 4.68
N GLN A 363 10.93 -13.34 4.40
CA GLN A 363 9.99 -14.35 3.92
C GLN A 363 10.38 -14.90 2.55
N PHE A 364 10.93 -14.08 1.68
CA PHE A 364 11.39 -14.51 0.36
C PHE A 364 12.55 -15.54 0.46
N LEU A 365 13.46 -15.33 1.40
CA LEU A 365 14.57 -16.27 1.62
C LEU A 365 14.12 -17.67 2.05
N THR A 366 12.93 -17.78 2.66
CA THR A 366 12.38 -19.09 3.05
C THR A 366 11.62 -19.80 1.93
N THR A 367 11.25 -19.09 0.87
CA THR A 367 10.61 -19.67 -0.31
C THR A 367 11.62 -20.08 -1.37
N VAL A 368 12.74 -19.39 -1.47
CA VAL A 368 13.85 -19.78 -2.36
C VAL A 368 14.79 -20.74 -1.65
N SER A 369 14.99 -21.91 -2.22
CA SER A 369 15.98 -22.89 -1.80
C SER A 369 17.26 -22.64 -2.57
N ILE A 370 18.24 -21.99 -1.97
CA ILE A 370 19.54 -21.73 -2.61
C ILE A 370 20.36 -23.02 -2.57
N GLN A 371 20.69 -23.57 -3.76
CA GLN A 371 21.47 -24.80 -3.89
C GLN A 371 22.69 -24.60 -4.80
N GLY A 372 23.68 -25.43 -4.64
CA GLY A 372 24.97 -25.29 -5.30
C GLY A 372 24.96 -25.37 -6.83
N ASP A 373 24.04 -26.13 -7.40
CA ASP A 373 23.92 -26.29 -8.86
C ASP A 373 23.33 -25.06 -9.58
N GLU A 374 22.74 -24.12 -8.85
CA GLU A 374 22.28 -22.83 -9.37
C GLU A 374 23.43 -21.82 -9.49
N PHE A 375 24.50 -22.04 -8.76
CA PHE A 375 25.71 -21.23 -8.79
C PHE A 375 26.62 -21.74 -9.91
N ARG A 376 26.48 -21.22 -11.11
CA ARG A 376 27.43 -21.50 -12.18
C ARG A 376 28.66 -20.60 -12.03
N PRO A 377 29.88 -21.10 -12.39
CA PRO A 377 31.10 -20.29 -12.32
C PRO A 377 31.03 -18.94 -13.02
N ALA A 378 30.20 -18.84 -14.09
CA ALA A 378 30.01 -17.62 -14.85
C ALA A 378 29.07 -16.59 -14.12
N ASP A 379 28.31 -17.05 -13.15
CA ASP A 379 27.30 -16.23 -12.46
C ASP A 379 27.77 -15.75 -11.08
N LEU A 380 28.98 -16.14 -10.69
CA LEU A 380 29.51 -15.88 -9.34
C LEU A 380 30.65 -14.87 -9.34
N PRO A 381 30.76 -14.07 -8.26
CA PRO A 381 31.91 -13.22 -8.06
C PRO A 381 33.22 -14.01 -8.00
N ASP A 382 34.31 -13.43 -8.49
CA ASP A 382 35.64 -14.02 -8.43
C ASP A 382 36.02 -14.45 -6.98
N GLY A 383 36.48 -15.69 -6.83
CA GLY A 383 36.88 -16.24 -5.53
C GLY A 383 35.77 -16.90 -4.71
N TRP A 384 34.64 -17.15 -5.29
CA TRP A 384 33.56 -17.92 -4.66
C TRP A 384 33.87 -19.41 -4.63
N ASP A 385 33.77 -20.03 -3.44
CA ASP A 385 34.00 -21.46 -3.28
C ASP A 385 32.70 -22.26 -3.46
N HIS A 386 32.71 -23.13 -4.45
CA HIS A 386 31.56 -23.97 -4.81
C HIS A 386 31.58 -25.29 -4.09
N SER A 387 30.97 -25.37 -2.94
CA SER A 387 30.56 -26.66 -2.42
C SER A 387 29.06 -26.65 -2.15
N PRO A 388 28.31 -27.64 -2.64
CA PRO A 388 26.83 -27.69 -2.46
C PRO A 388 26.40 -27.57 -1.00
N GLU A 389 27.25 -27.95 -0.06
CA GLU A 389 26.97 -27.95 1.38
C GLU A 389 27.15 -26.56 2.02
N THR A 390 27.77 -25.61 1.33
CA THR A 390 28.15 -24.31 1.87
C THR A 390 27.55 -23.12 1.10
N ASP A 391 26.88 -23.34 -0.03
CA ASP A 391 26.56 -22.26 -0.96
C ASP A 391 25.57 -21.24 -0.40
N GLU A 392 24.49 -21.62 0.24
CA GLU A 392 23.59 -20.66 0.87
C GLU A 392 24.29 -19.84 1.96
N ARG A 393 25.04 -20.53 2.80
CA ARG A 393 25.81 -19.91 3.89
C ARG A 393 26.90 -19.00 3.33
N ASN A 394 27.60 -19.42 2.30
CA ASN A 394 28.65 -18.63 1.64
C ASN A 394 28.07 -17.39 0.96
N TRP A 395 26.93 -17.52 0.28
CA TRP A 395 26.28 -16.37 -0.37
C TRP A 395 25.88 -15.32 0.67
N LEU A 396 25.19 -15.70 1.75
CA LEU A 396 24.80 -14.80 2.84
C LEU A 396 26.01 -14.12 3.49
N THR A 397 27.07 -14.90 3.76
CA THR A 397 28.32 -14.40 4.35
C THR A 397 28.97 -13.39 3.42
N LYS A 398 29.09 -13.70 2.13
CA LYS A 398 29.70 -12.81 1.13
C LYS A 398 28.90 -11.52 0.92
N GLN A 399 27.58 -11.57 0.91
CA GLN A 399 26.75 -10.37 0.85
C GLN A 399 27.00 -9.45 2.05
N THR A 400 27.11 -10.02 3.23
CA THR A 400 27.40 -9.27 4.47
C THR A 400 28.81 -8.69 4.46
N GLU A 401 29.81 -9.49 4.09
CA GLU A 401 31.21 -9.06 3.97
C GLU A 401 31.37 -7.97 2.93
N LEU A 402 30.74 -8.11 1.75
CA LEU A 402 30.80 -7.12 0.67
C LEU A 402 30.17 -5.80 1.10
N ALA A 403 29.01 -5.84 1.75
CA ALA A 403 28.37 -4.64 2.26
C ALA A 403 29.28 -3.94 3.27
N TYR A 404 29.84 -4.66 4.23
CA TYR A 404 30.74 -4.10 5.23
C TYR A 404 32.04 -3.58 4.61
N TYR A 405 32.64 -4.33 3.70
CA TYR A 405 33.87 -3.92 2.97
C TYR A 405 33.65 -2.61 2.20
N ASN A 406 32.54 -2.46 1.50
CA ASN A 406 32.22 -1.27 0.74
C ASN A 406 32.08 -0.03 1.64
N PHE A 407 31.54 -0.18 2.85
CA PHE A 407 31.52 0.90 3.84
C PHE A 407 32.90 1.28 4.39
N CYS A 408 33.79 0.29 4.55
CA CYS A 408 35.12 0.53 5.13
C CYS A 408 36.13 1.04 4.09
N ALA A 409 36.11 0.52 2.88
CA ALA A 409 37.19 0.69 1.90
C ALA A 409 36.83 1.55 0.69
N ASP A 410 35.57 1.58 0.26
CA ASP A 410 35.16 2.30 -0.96
C ASP A 410 34.58 3.69 -0.65
N GLU A 411 35.39 4.72 -0.91
CA GLU A 411 34.98 6.12 -0.69
C GLU A 411 33.79 6.50 -1.59
N SER A 412 33.79 6.08 -2.84
CA SER A 412 32.70 6.39 -3.78
C SER A 412 31.41 5.70 -3.36
N PHE A 413 31.48 4.46 -2.85
CA PHE A 413 30.31 3.78 -2.30
C PHE A 413 29.75 4.53 -1.10
N ARG A 414 30.59 4.95 -0.15
CA ARG A 414 30.17 5.72 1.02
C ARG A 414 29.51 7.04 0.66
N GLN A 415 30.10 7.79 -0.29
CA GLN A 415 29.53 9.04 -0.77
C GLN A 415 28.16 8.84 -1.40
N ASN A 416 28.04 7.89 -2.31
CA ASN A 416 26.79 7.60 -3.02
C ASN A 416 25.72 7.11 -2.05
N PHE A 417 26.06 6.18 -1.15
CA PHE A 417 25.14 5.67 -0.13
C PHE A 417 24.63 6.79 0.78
N PHE A 418 25.53 7.67 1.25
CA PHE A 418 25.16 8.79 2.10
C PHE A 418 24.19 9.72 1.38
N LEU A 419 24.49 10.05 0.11
CA LEU A 419 23.63 10.92 -0.68
C LEU A 419 22.28 10.27 -0.98
N GLU A 420 22.27 9.00 -1.39
CA GLU A 420 21.03 8.28 -1.68
C GLU A 420 20.12 8.17 -0.46
N LYS A 421 20.67 7.93 0.71
CA LYS A 421 19.89 7.74 1.93
C LYS A 421 19.48 9.05 2.61
N PHE A 422 20.39 10.00 2.74
CA PHE A 422 20.17 11.19 3.54
C PHE A 422 19.72 12.40 2.75
N GLU A 423 19.88 12.40 1.44
CA GLU A 423 19.25 13.38 0.57
C GLU A 423 17.75 13.12 0.40
N ARG A 424 17.31 11.90 0.62
CA ARG A 424 15.89 11.56 0.61
C ARG A 424 15.19 12.27 1.78
N VAL A 425 14.70 13.45 1.50
CA VAL A 425 13.63 14.04 2.32
C VAL A 425 12.37 13.26 1.97
N SER A 426 11.61 12.79 2.96
CA SER A 426 10.24 12.44 2.65
C SER A 426 9.64 13.66 1.95
N TRP A 427 9.04 13.47 0.78
CA TRP A 427 8.64 14.55 -0.13
C TRP A 427 7.68 15.59 0.53
N TRP A 428 7.12 15.27 1.69
CA TRP A 428 6.34 16.16 2.55
C TRP A 428 7.18 16.91 3.62
N GLU A 429 8.39 16.45 3.96
CA GLU A 429 9.25 17.14 4.92
C GLU A 429 10.02 18.26 4.23
N ARG A 430 9.48 19.47 4.28
CA ARG A 430 10.11 20.66 3.69
C ARG A 430 11.19 21.31 4.57
N HIS A 431 11.45 20.76 5.72
CA HIS A 431 12.51 21.26 6.59
C HIS A 431 13.80 20.48 6.37
N GLN A 432 14.87 21.18 6.07
CA GLN A 432 16.19 20.60 6.01
C GLN A 432 16.57 20.09 7.41
N GLY A 433 16.39 18.81 7.65
CA GLY A 433 16.93 18.14 8.83
C GLY A 433 18.46 18.12 8.79
N LYS A 434 19.07 17.69 9.88
CA LYS A 434 20.53 17.58 10.01
C LYS A 434 21.14 16.74 8.88
N ASP A 435 20.51 15.65 8.52
CA ASP A 435 21.00 14.72 7.50
C ASP A 435 20.97 15.33 6.09
N GLN A 436 19.93 16.11 5.76
CA GLN A 436 19.86 16.83 4.50
C GLN A 436 20.90 17.94 4.37
N ILE A 437 21.22 18.62 5.48
CA ILE A 437 22.31 19.60 5.51
C ILE A 437 23.64 18.90 5.25
N LEU A 438 23.89 17.78 5.90
CA LEU A 438 25.11 16.99 5.68
C LEU A 438 25.21 16.50 4.22
N ALA A 439 24.11 15.99 3.65
CA ALA A 439 24.07 15.61 2.24
C ALA A 439 24.34 16.78 1.29
N ALA A 440 23.77 17.95 1.55
CA ALA A 440 24.00 19.15 0.75
C ALA A 440 25.45 19.66 0.83
N VAL A 441 26.11 19.55 1.98
CA VAL A 441 27.53 19.87 2.16
C VAL A 441 28.40 18.88 1.38
N LEU A 442 28.11 17.56 1.51
CA LEU A 442 28.84 16.50 0.81
C LEU A 442 28.77 16.64 -0.72
N LYS A 443 27.61 17.04 -1.26
CA LYS A 443 27.45 17.35 -2.69
C LYS A 443 28.39 18.46 -3.18
N LYS A 444 28.64 19.47 -2.32
CA LYS A 444 29.53 20.59 -2.67
C LYS A 444 31.00 20.22 -2.54
N ASN A 445 31.32 19.36 -1.60
CA ASN A 445 32.68 18.89 -1.39
C ASN A 445 32.69 17.41 -0.97
N PRO A 446 32.86 16.47 -1.93
CA PRO A 446 32.86 15.06 -1.65
C PRO A 446 33.90 14.57 -0.62
N SER A 447 35.04 15.30 -0.48
CA SER A 447 36.07 14.90 0.47
C SER A 447 35.65 14.96 1.94
N PHE A 448 34.53 15.67 2.26
CA PHE A 448 33.97 15.70 3.60
C PHE A 448 33.48 14.34 4.10
N ILE A 449 33.32 13.34 3.22
CA ILE A 449 32.92 11.98 3.63
C ILE A 449 33.86 11.37 4.68
N ASN A 450 35.11 11.81 4.72
CA ASN A 450 36.12 11.37 5.68
C ASN A 450 36.13 12.16 7.01
N GLU A 451 35.31 13.20 7.11
CA GLU A 451 35.18 13.95 8.37
C GLU A 451 34.48 13.13 9.46
N PRO A 452 34.85 13.30 10.74
CA PRO A 452 34.34 12.46 11.83
C PRO A 452 32.82 12.40 11.95
N VAL A 453 32.10 13.46 11.57
CA VAL A 453 30.64 13.50 11.60
C VAL A 453 30.02 12.55 10.58
N TYR A 454 30.63 12.41 9.41
CA TYR A 454 30.20 11.47 8.38
C TYR A 454 30.64 10.05 8.72
N ALA A 455 31.89 9.88 9.16
CA ALA A 455 32.40 8.58 9.57
C ALA A 455 31.53 7.94 10.65
N LYS A 456 31.20 8.67 11.70
CA LYS A 456 30.30 8.18 12.75
C LYS A 456 28.91 7.82 12.22
N ARG A 457 28.36 8.65 11.33
CA ARG A 457 27.03 8.39 10.78
C ARG A 457 26.99 7.15 9.88
N LEU A 458 28.07 6.90 9.14
CA LEU A 458 28.24 5.71 8.30
C LEU A 458 28.46 4.45 9.15
N GLU A 459 29.18 4.55 10.25
CA GLU A 459 29.34 3.46 11.21
C GLU A 459 27.98 3.05 11.80
N ASP A 460 27.19 4.02 12.29
CA ASP A 460 25.82 3.78 12.77
C ASP A 460 24.94 3.09 11.70
N GLU A 461 25.14 3.39 10.42
CA GLU A 461 24.38 2.78 9.32
C GLU A 461 24.90 1.38 8.95
N ALA A 462 26.23 1.17 9.01
CA ALA A 462 26.81 -0.16 8.81
C ALA A 462 26.31 -1.15 9.88
N ASP A 463 26.26 -0.72 11.14
CA ASP A 463 25.72 -1.53 12.24
C ASP A 463 24.26 -1.92 11.99
N LYS A 464 23.43 -0.96 11.56
CA LYS A 464 22.03 -1.24 11.20
C LYS A 464 21.90 -2.23 10.04
N ILE A 465 22.77 -2.13 9.02
CA ILE A 465 22.76 -3.08 7.90
C ILE A 465 23.09 -4.48 8.38
N VAL A 466 24.11 -4.63 9.26
CA VAL A 466 24.46 -5.93 9.85
C VAL A 466 23.27 -6.50 10.64
N GLU A 467 22.61 -5.69 11.46
CA GLU A 467 21.41 -6.09 12.19
C GLU A 467 20.28 -6.52 11.26
N GLN A 468 20.05 -5.77 10.17
CA GLN A 468 19.04 -6.10 9.17
C GLN A 468 19.37 -7.40 8.43
N TYR A 469 20.62 -7.61 8.08
CA TYR A 469 21.06 -8.85 7.44
C TYR A 469 20.87 -10.06 8.35
N ALA A 470 21.17 -9.91 9.64
CA ALA A 470 20.94 -10.97 10.64
C ALA A 470 19.46 -11.39 10.73
N VAL A 471 18.54 -10.50 10.41
CA VAL A 471 17.09 -10.80 10.32
C VAL A 471 16.61 -11.05 8.89
N GLY A 472 17.51 -11.34 7.94
CA GLY A 472 17.18 -11.73 6.56
C GLY A 472 16.70 -10.59 5.67
N ARG A 473 16.94 -9.35 6.02
CA ARG A 473 16.64 -8.18 5.21
C ARG A 473 17.86 -7.77 4.40
N LEU A 474 18.16 -8.54 3.36
CA LEU A 474 19.33 -8.31 2.53
C LEU A 474 19.08 -7.19 1.51
N ILE A 475 20.11 -6.38 1.25
CA ILE A 475 20.11 -5.41 0.16
C ILE A 475 20.67 -6.10 -1.08
N VAL A 476 19.86 -6.21 -2.12
CA VAL A 476 20.22 -6.90 -3.37
C VAL A 476 19.98 -5.99 -4.56
N ALA A 477 20.56 -6.37 -5.72
CA ALA A 477 20.32 -5.69 -6.99
C ALA A 477 18.83 -5.74 -7.36
N GLY A 478 18.26 -4.58 -7.68
CA GLY A 478 16.84 -4.43 -7.99
C GLY A 478 16.33 -3.03 -7.69
N ASP A 479 15.02 -2.87 -7.70
CA ASP A 479 14.36 -1.62 -7.34
C ASP A 479 12.96 -1.84 -6.73
N ASN A 480 12.30 -0.75 -6.33
CA ASN A 480 10.92 -0.77 -5.90
C ASN A 480 10.15 0.22 -6.76
N ARG A 481 9.06 -0.23 -7.41
CA ARG A 481 8.27 0.56 -8.35
C ARG A 481 6.79 0.38 -8.12
N TYR A 482 5.99 1.36 -8.53
CA TYR A 482 4.54 1.23 -8.58
C TYR A 482 4.14 0.26 -9.68
N LEU A 483 3.25 -0.68 -9.36
CA LEU A 483 2.66 -1.56 -10.36
C LEU A 483 1.75 -0.75 -11.28
N SER A 484 1.86 -1.00 -12.57
CA SER A 484 1.02 -0.41 -13.63
C SER A 484 0.65 -1.48 -14.65
N GLY A 485 -0.54 -1.40 -15.21
CA GLY A 485 -0.86 -2.09 -16.47
C GLY A 485 -0.08 -1.50 -17.63
N ASP A 486 -0.18 -2.09 -18.82
CA ASP A 486 0.39 -1.51 -20.02
C ASP A 486 -0.32 -0.19 -20.37
N LEU A 487 0.33 0.92 -20.13
CA LEU A 487 -0.24 2.25 -20.42
C LEU A 487 -0.53 2.48 -21.92
N LEU A 488 0.10 1.72 -22.82
CA LEU A 488 -0.26 1.75 -24.24
C LEU A 488 -1.63 1.10 -24.48
N ASP A 489 -1.91 -0.01 -23.81
CA ASP A 489 -3.22 -0.67 -23.84
C ASP A 489 -4.30 0.23 -23.20
N PHE A 490 -3.95 0.96 -22.11
CA PHE A 490 -4.83 1.99 -21.54
C PHE A 490 -5.20 3.06 -22.57
N LEU A 491 -4.22 3.59 -23.31
CA LEU A 491 -4.47 4.57 -24.36
C LEU A 491 -5.26 3.97 -25.53
N ALA A 492 -5.00 2.72 -25.89
CA ALA A 492 -5.73 2.02 -26.96
C ALA A 492 -7.22 1.83 -26.59
N PHE A 493 -7.52 1.58 -25.31
CA PHE A 493 -8.91 1.48 -24.82
C PHE A 493 -9.70 2.79 -25.00
N LEU A 494 -9.06 3.94 -25.01
CA LEU A 494 -9.70 5.24 -25.24
C LEU A 494 -10.03 5.49 -26.72
N LEU A 495 -9.54 4.66 -27.62
CA LEU A 495 -9.72 4.85 -29.06
C LEU A 495 -11.10 4.35 -29.51
N PRO A 496 -11.71 5.00 -30.51
CA PRO A 496 -12.95 4.50 -31.10
C PRO A 496 -12.70 3.17 -31.83
N THR A 497 -13.70 2.32 -31.86
CA THR A 497 -13.63 1.02 -32.58
C THR A 497 -13.48 1.16 -34.08
N VAL A 498 -13.89 2.32 -34.65
CA VAL A 498 -13.82 2.61 -36.09
C VAL A 498 -12.54 3.40 -36.39
N PRO A 499 -11.64 2.87 -37.25
CA PRO A 499 -10.41 3.57 -37.60
C PRO A 499 -10.70 4.94 -38.27
N PRO A 500 -9.81 5.95 -38.07
CA PRO A 500 -9.96 7.25 -38.67
C PRO A 500 -9.82 7.21 -40.18
N ARG A 501 -10.49 8.16 -40.86
CA ARG A 501 -10.49 8.24 -42.34
C ARG A 501 -9.18 8.75 -42.94
N LYS A 502 -8.49 9.69 -42.23
CA LYS A 502 -7.23 10.28 -42.73
C LYS A 502 -6.11 9.25 -42.73
N ARG A 503 -5.42 9.06 -43.85
CA ARG A 503 -4.40 8.01 -44.05
C ARG A 503 -3.32 7.98 -42.92
N ARG A 504 -2.76 9.14 -42.55
CA ARG A 504 -1.73 9.24 -41.53
C ARG A 504 -2.22 8.79 -40.14
N GLN A 505 -3.40 9.29 -39.74
CA GLN A 505 -4.05 8.92 -38.49
C GLN A 505 -4.39 7.42 -38.47
N ARG A 506 -4.91 6.90 -39.60
CA ARG A 506 -5.25 5.48 -39.72
C ARG A 506 -4.00 4.58 -39.62
N MET A 507 -2.85 4.99 -40.17
CA MET A 507 -1.61 4.25 -40.03
C MET A 507 -1.17 4.21 -38.58
N PHE A 508 -1.16 5.35 -37.87
CA PHE A 508 -0.79 5.39 -36.47
C PHE A 508 -1.75 4.57 -35.59
N TYR A 509 -3.07 4.74 -35.77
CA TYR A 509 -4.09 3.91 -35.13
C TYR A 509 -3.84 2.41 -35.33
N SER A 510 -3.61 1.97 -36.56
CA SER A 510 -3.36 0.56 -36.86
C SER A 510 -2.06 0.06 -36.20
N THR A 511 -1.03 0.89 -36.10
CA THR A 511 0.19 0.53 -35.39
C THR A 511 -0.07 0.32 -33.91
N VAL A 512 -0.85 1.21 -33.28
CA VAL A 512 -1.24 1.08 -31.86
C VAL A 512 -2.03 -0.22 -31.62
N MET A 513 -3.07 -0.46 -32.44
CA MET A 513 -3.93 -1.63 -32.27
C MET A 513 -3.25 -2.98 -32.54
N THR A 514 -2.06 -2.98 -33.10
CA THR A 514 -1.26 -4.19 -33.37
C THR A 514 0.00 -4.27 -32.51
N ASP A 515 0.23 -3.30 -31.65
CA ASP A 515 1.38 -3.27 -30.74
C ASP A 515 1.01 -3.96 -29.42
N HIS A 516 1.25 -5.25 -29.35
CA HIS A 516 1.00 -6.02 -28.15
C HIS A 516 2.22 -6.00 -27.23
N PHE A 517 1.96 -6.09 -25.93
CA PHE A 517 3.00 -6.24 -24.94
C PHE A 517 3.73 -7.58 -25.17
N PRO A 518 5.07 -7.65 -25.08
CA PRO A 518 5.77 -8.92 -25.24
C PRO A 518 5.37 -9.92 -24.14
N GLU A 519 5.11 -11.16 -24.56
CA GLU A 519 4.68 -12.23 -23.67
C GLU A 519 5.71 -12.49 -22.56
N SER A 520 5.25 -12.74 -21.34
CA SER A 520 6.10 -13.01 -20.17
C SER A 520 7.15 -11.93 -19.88
N SER A 521 6.85 -10.69 -20.23
CA SER A 521 7.77 -9.54 -20.07
C SER A 521 7.20 -8.47 -19.13
N PHE A 522 8.07 -7.58 -18.70
CA PHE A 522 7.72 -6.33 -18.04
C PHE A 522 8.54 -5.17 -18.62
N TYR A 523 8.01 -3.97 -18.52
CA TYR A 523 8.71 -2.75 -18.88
C TYR A 523 8.86 -1.83 -17.66
N ALA A 524 10.10 -1.43 -17.39
CA ALA A 524 10.42 -0.49 -16.32
C ALA A 524 11.27 0.66 -16.91
N PRO A 525 10.64 1.82 -17.17
CA PRO A 525 11.36 2.95 -17.77
C PRO A 525 12.55 3.36 -16.93
N GLN A 526 13.65 3.71 -17.58
CA GLN A 526 14.91 4.15 -16.95
C GLN A 526 15.57 3.11 -16.02
N ALA A 527 15.12 1.86 -16.02
CA ALA A 527 15.78 0.79 -15.28
C ALA A 527 17.19 0.52 -15.84
N ALA A 528 18.05 -0.02 -15.01
CA ALA A 528 19.41 -0.39 -15.36
C ALA A 528 19.57 -1.87 -15.76
N TYR A 529 18.47 -2.50 -16.22
CA TYR A 529 18.46 -3.90 -16.65
C TYR A 529 18.86 -4.00 -18.12
N ALA A 530 19.48 -5.10 -18.51
CA ALA A 530 19.69 -5.42 -19.91
C ALA A 530 18.42 -6.05 -20.51
N HIS A 531 18.24 -5.91 -21.83
CA HIS A 531 17.13 -6.56 -22.54
C HIS A 531 17.19 -8.07 -22.32
N ASP A 532 16.03 -8.69 -22.07
CA ASP A 532 15.86 -10.09 -21.71
C ASP A 532 16.42 -10.53 -20.34
N ASP A 533 16.94 -9.61 -19.51
CA ASP A 533 17.27 -9.94 -18.13
C ASP A 533 16.03 -10.48 -17.39
N ALA A 534 16.16 -11.68 -16.82
CA ALA A 534 15.11 -12.22 -15.97
C ALA A 534 15.10 -11.51 -14.62
N CYS A 535 13.95 -11.00 -14.22
CA CYS A 535 13.74 -10.37 -12.92
C CYS A 535 12.57 -11.02 -12.20
N THR A 536 12.65 -11.10 -10.87
CA THR A 536 11.55 -11.58 -10.04
C THR A 536 10.81 -10.38 -9.45
N LEU A 537 9.51 -10.32 -9.71
CA LEU A 537 8.61 -9.34 -9.16
C LEU A 537 7.94 -9.91 -7.92
N LEU A 538 7.94 -9.15 -6.82
CA LEU A 538 7.36 -9.52 -5.53
C LEU A 538 6.57 -8.38 -4.93
N ARG A 539 5.47 -8.71 -4.25
CA ARG A 539 4.74 -7.78 -3.38
C ARG A 539 4.76 -8.27 -1.95
N ASN A 540 4.95 -7.37 -1.00
CA ASN A 540 4.84 -7.71 0.41
C ASN A 540 3.39 -7.56 0.93
N PRO A 541 2.90 -8.46 1.81
CA PRO A 541 3.60 -9.64 2.33
C PRO A 541 3.71 -10.76 1.28
N HIS A 542 4.87 -11.40 1.19
CA HIS A 542 5.13 -12.56 0.36
C HIS A 542 5.25 -13.79 1.27
N ILE A 543 4.55 -14.88 0.99
CA ILE A 543 4.43 -16.06 1.87
C ILE A 543 4.73 -17.36 1.14
N ALA A 544 4.23 -17.50 -0.09
CA ALA A 544 4.32 -18.73 -0.85
C ALA A 544 5.01 -18.53 -2.20
N ARG A 545 5.65 -19.57 -2.73
CA ARG A 545 6.28 -19.57 -4.07
C ARG A 545 5.33 -19.20 -5.21
N ASN A 546 4.04 -19.42 -5.02
CA ASN A 546 3.01 -19.08 -6.00
C ASN A 546 2.90 -17.57 -6.25
N GLU A 547 3.40 -16.75 -5.32
CA GLU A 547 3.40 -15.28 -5.39
C GLU A 547 4.68 -14.69 -6.02
N GLU A 548 5.62 -15.53 -6.45
CA GLU A 548 6.81 -15.14 -7.19
C GLU A 548 6.47 -15.00 -8.67
N LEU A 549 6.65 -13.83 -9.24
CA LEU A 549 6.41 -13.59 -10.67
C LEU A 549 7.74 -13.28 -11.37
N GLN A 550 8.28 -14.24 -12.12
CA GLN A 550 9.50 -14.03 -12.89
C GLN A 550 9.19 -13.67 -14.34
N LEU A 551 9.66 -12.52 -14.78
CA LEU A 551 9.44 -11.97 -16.12
C LEU A 551 10.77 -11.50 -16.71
N SER A 552 10.83 -11.41 -18.05
CA SER A 552 11.97 -10.84 -18.76
C SER A 552 11.83 -9.33 -18.91
N PHE A 553 12.93 -8.59 -18.73
CA PHE A 553 12.91 -7.16 -18.96
C PHE A 553 12.82 -6.84 -20.45
N TYR A 554 11.82 -6.08 -20.83
CA TYR A 554 11.62 -5.57 -22.17
C TYR A 554 12.21 -4.16 -22.28
N ASP A 555 13.35 -4.00 -22.97
CA ASP A 555 13.86 -2.67 -23.26
C ASP A 555 13.21 -2.11 -24.54
N ALA A 556 12.22 -1.24 -24.33
CA ALA A 556 11.49 -0.60 -25.42
C ALA A 556 12.37 0.27 -26.34
N LYS A 557 13.63 0.59 -25.95
CA LYS A 557 14.57 1.34 -26.79
C LYS A 557 15.17 0.47 -27.92
N GLU A 558 15.34 -0.81 -27.66
CA GLU A 558 15.95 -1.75 -28.61
C GLU A 558 14.98 -2.25 -29.67
N GLU A 559 13.69 -2.17 -29.39
CA GLU A 559 12.63 -2.60 -30.30
C GLU A 559 12.37 -1.58 -31.42
N ARG A 560 12.06 -2.07 -32.63
CA ARG A 560 11.74 -1.22 -33.77
C ARG A 560 10.48 -0.38 -33.59
N LYS A 561 9.60 -0.76 -32.68
CA LYS A 561 8.38 -0.07 -32.30
C LYS A 561 8.58 0.62 -30.95
N GLN A 562 9.03 1.86 -30.97
CA GLN A 562 9.45 2.61 -29.78
C GLN A 562 8.30 3.35 -29.09
N MET A 563 7.02 2.97 -29.28
CA MET A 563 5.89 3.73 -28.73
C MET A 563 5.93 3.81 -27.20
N ARG A 564 6.16 2.68 -26.50
CA ARG A 564 6.24 2.68 -25.04
C ARG A 564 7.38 3.54 -24.53
N HIS A 565 8.53 3.48 -25.20
CA HIS A 565 9.64 4.36 -24.84
C HIS A 565 9.33 5.83 -25.11
N TYR A 566 8.69 6.16 -26.22
CA TYR A 566 8.37 7.55 -26.60
C TYR A 566 7.38 8.18 -25.61
N TYR A 567 6.28 7.48 -25.28
CA TYR A 567 5.23 8.04 -24.44
C TYR A 567 5.47 7.84 -22.94
N PHE A 568 6.21 6.81 -22.51
CA PHE A 568 6.37 6.43 -21.09
C PHE A 568 7.82 6.38 -20.61
N GLY A 569 8.80 6.52 -21.50
CA GLY A 569 10.22 6.43 -21.14
C GLY A 569 10.71 7.48 -20.15
N HIS A 570 9.92 8.53 -19.89
CA HIS A 570 10.21 9.57 -18.90
C HIS A 570 9.73 9.21 -17.47
N LEU A 571 8.89 8.18 -17.33
CA LEU A 571 8.43 7.73 -16.01
C LEU A 571 9.61 7.13 -15.24
N THR A 572 9.67 7.40 -13.94
CA THR A 572 10.85 7.02 -13.13
C THR A 572 10.61 5.83 -12.21
N ASP A 573 9.39 5.59 -11.82
CA ASP A 573 9.07 4.72 -10.67
C ASP A 573 7.91 3.77 -10.95
N VAL A 574 7.80 3.29 -12.19
CA VAL A 574 6.71 2.44 -12.66
C VAL A 574 7.26 1.12 -13.20
N VAL A 575 6.60 0.03 -12.91
CA VAL A 575 6.77 -1.27 -13.56
C VAL A 575 5.47 -1.64 -14.26
N MET A 576 5.52 -1.70 -15.60
CA MET A 576 4.38 -2.03 -16.44
C MET A 576 4.39 -3.52 -16.77
N VAL A 577 3.22 -4.13 -16.68
CA VAL A 577 2.98 -5.54 -17.04
C VAL A 577 1.88 -5.64 -18.07
N ASP A 578 1.83 -6.75 -18.80
CA ASP A 578 0.76 -6.99 -19.77
C ASP A 578 -0.61 -6.99 -19.08
N SER A 579 -1.53 -6.19 -19.59
CA SER A 579 -2.92 -6.08 -19.10
C SER A 579 -3.72 -7.37 -19.26
N ASN A 580 -3.23 -8.34 -20.05
CA ASN A 580 -3.84 -9.66 -20.23
C ASN A 580 -3.28 -10.72 -19.27
N MET A 581 -2.27 -10.39 -18.48
CA MET A 581 -1.62 -11.30 -17.55
C MET A 581 -2.27 -11.22 -16.17
N LEU A 582 -2.36 -12.35 -15.47
CA LEU A 582 -2.75 -12.43 -14.05
C LEU A 582 -1.63 -11.96 -13.10
N ALA A 583 -0.99 -10.82 -13.42
CA ALA A 583 0.16 -10.34 -12.67
C ALA A 583 -0.24 -9.80 -11.30
N ALA A 584 -1.27 -8.97 -11.25
CA ALA A 584 -1.77 -8.39 -9.99
C ALA A 584 -2.31 -9.47 -9.06
N GLU A 585 -3.08 -10.42 -9.59
CA GLU A 585 -3.65 -11.55 -8.85
C GLU A 585 -2.54 -12.44 -8.29
N ARG A 586 -1.50 -12.73 -9.07
CA ARG A 586 -0.34 -13.54 -8.64
C ARG A 586 0.51 -12.83 -7.57
N LEU A 587 0.58 -11.52 -7.62
CA LEU A 587 1.25 -10.70 -6.63
C LEU A 587 0.39 -10.44 -5.37
N GLY A 588 -0.37 -11.45 -4.95
CA GLY A 588 -1.17 -11.42 -3.73
C GLY A 588 -2.38 -10.49 -3.82
N GLY A 589 -2.99 -10.36 -5.00
CA GLY A 589 -4.11 -9.47 -5.25
C GLY A 589 -3.70 -8.00 -5.16
N ALA A 590 -2.61 -7.65 -5.83
CA ALA A 590 -2.18 -6.26 -5.99
C ALA A 590 -3.22 -5.45 -6.78
N ASP A 591 -3.30 -4.16 -6.54
CA ASP A 591 -4.01 -3.22 -7.39
C ASP A 591 -3.06 -2.12 -7.89
N TYR A 592 -3.52 -1.34 -8.88
CA TYR A 592 -2.68 -0.32 -9.52
C TYR A 592 -2.86 1.06 -8.87
N ASP A 593 -3.39 1.11 -7.66
CA ASP A 593 -3.69 2.35 -6.93
C ASP A 593 -2.51 2.93 -6.15
N GLY A 594 -1.31 2.39 -6.37
CA GLY A 594 -0.07 2.77 -5.72
C GLY A 594 0.61 1.63 -4.96
N ASP A 595 0.27 0.38 -5.28
CA ASP A 595 0.99 -0.78 -4.74
C ASP A 595 2.43 -0.83 -5.27
N MET A 596 3.36 -1.03 -4.33
CA MET A 596 4.79 -1.09 -4.61
C MET A 596 5.23 -2.53 -4.82
N ILE A 597 5.87 -2.77 -5.95
CA ILE A 597 6.45 -4.05 -6.34
C ILE A 597 7.98 -3.96 -6.22
N LYS A 598 8.57 -4.97 -5.62
CA LYS A 598 10.02 -5.19 -5.65
C LYS A 598 10.38 -5.92 -6.93
N THR A 599 11.31 -5.36 -7.69
CA THR A 599 11.89 -6.02 -8.86
C THR A 599 13.30 -6.46 -8.49
N ILE A 600 13.55 -7.75 -8.43
CA ILE A 600 14.84 -8.34 -8.04
C ILE A 600 15.56 -8.75 -9.30
N SER A 601 16.75 -8.18 -9.53
CA SER A 601 17.62 -8.50 -10.67
C SER A 601 18.86 -9.32 -10.27
N ASP A 602 18.99 -9.69 -8.99
CA ASP A 602 20.08 -10.54 -8.53
C ASP A 602 20.06 -11.90 -9.26
N PRO A 603 21.14 -12.29 -9.97
CA PRO A 603 21.14 -13.47 -10.84
C PRO A 603 20.99 -14.78 -10.05
N ILE A 604 21.52 -14.85 -8.82
CA ILE A 604 21.45 -16.03 -7.98
C ILE A 604 20.01 -16.26 -7.53
N LEU A 605 19.37 -15.23 -6.99
CA LEU A 605 17.98 -15.31 -6.57
C LEU A 605 17.04 -15.62 -7.73
N ASN A 606 17.28 -15.02 -8.90
CA ASN A 606 16.51 -15.32 -10.10
C ASN A 606 16.71 -16.76 -10.60
N ALA A 607 17.91 -17.34 -10.47
CA ALA A 607 18.16 -18.74 -10.77
C ALA A 607 17.37 -19.66 -9.79
N CYS A 608 17.35 -19.34 -8.51
CA CYS A 608 16.58 -20.07 -7.51
C CYS A 608 15.07 -20.04 -7.80
N VAL A 609 14.52 -18.88 -8.13
CA VAL A 609 13.09 -18.77 -8.51
C VAL A 609 12.80 -19.58 -9.77
N ARG A 610 13.66 -19.49 -10.79
CA ARG A 610 13.51 -20.29 -12.02
C ARG A 610 13.50 -21.78 -11.75
N ARG A 611 14.35 -22.27 -10.86
CA ARG A 611 14.34 -23.65 -10.40
C ARG A 611 13.03 -24.01 -9.72
N ASN A 612 12.51 -23.15 -8.85
CA ASN A 612 11.22 -23.38 -8.18
C ASN A 612 10.09 -23.60 -9.19
N TYR A 613 10.05 -22.80 -10.27
CA TYR A 613 9.10 -22.97 -11.36
C TYR A 613 9.29 -24.32 -12.10
N ASN A 614 10.55 -24.70 -12.36
CA ASN A 614 10.86 -25.97 -13.04
C ASN A 614 10.53 -27.18 -12.16
N LEU A 615 10.81 -27.15 -10.87
CA LEU A 615 10.44 -28.21 -9.93
C LEU A 615 8.94 -28.39 -9.84
N TYR A 616 8.19 -27.30 -9.72
CA TYR A 616 6.73 -27.38 -9.68
C TYR A 616 6.15 -28.02 -10.94
N ARG A 617 6.71 -27.68 -12.11
CA ARG A 617 6.36 -28.29 -13.40
C ARG A 617 6.62 -29.79 -13.40
N TYR A 618 7.82 -30.19 -12.95
CA TYR A 618 8.23 -31.59 -12.95
C TYR A 618 7.34 -32.46 -12.05
N GLU A 619 6.99 -31.99 -10.88
CA GLU A 619 6.17 -32.73 -9.92
C GLU A 619 4.72 -32.92 -10.38
N LYS A 620 4.12 -31.94 -10.99
CA LYS A 620 2.68 -31.96 -11.37
C LYS A 620 2.39 -32.28 -12.84
N HIS A 621 3.28 -31.91 -13.76
CA HIS A 621 3.01 -32.03 -15.20
C HIS A 621 4.28 -32.38 -15.98
N LYS A 622 4.42 -33.56 -16.46
CA LYS A 622 5.62 -34.07 -17.16
C LYS A 622 6.01 -33.36 -18.48
N SER A 623 5.32 -32.34 -18.92
CA SER A 623 5.62 -31.62 -20.17
C SER A 623 5.26 -30.15 -20.06
N LEU A 624 6.24 -29.24 -19.87
CA LEU A 624 5.90 -27.84 -19.77
C LEU A 624 6.92 -26.79 -20.14
N THR A 625 6.41 -25.71 -20.71
CA THR A 625 7.15 -24.55 -21.17
C THR A 625 6.75 -23.21 -20.55
N ASN A 626 5.70 -23.11 -19.68
CA ASN A 626 5.17 -21.82 -19.21
C ASN A 626 4.89 -21.72 -17.72
N THR A 627 4.93 -20.49 -17.19
CA THR A 627 4.50 -20.06 -15.84
C THR A 627 3.03 -20.35 -15.53
N GLU A 628 2.21 -20.64 -16.54
CA GLU A 628 0.77 -20.91 -16.49
C GLU A 628 0.36 -22.09 -15.62
N ASN A 629 1.31 -22.91 -15.19
CA ASN A 629 1.03 -24.15 -14.47
C ASN A 629 1.24 -24.08 -12.95
N ILE A 630 1.68 -22.93 -12.44
CA ILE A 630 1.69 -22.69 -11.01
C ILE A 630 0.30 -22.18 -10.62
N PRO A 631 -0.44 -22.89 -9.75
CA PRO A 631 -1.77 -22.44 -9.35
C PRO A 631 -1.74 -21.04 -8.80
N LEU A 632 -2.74 -20.25 -9.18
CA LEU A 632 -2.98 -18.95 -8.61
C LEU A 632 -3.51 -19.11 -7.18
N LEU A 633 -3.00 -18.33 -6.23
CA LEU A 633 -3.59 -18.21 -4.90
C LEU A 633 -4.70 -17.16 -4.95
N MET A 634 -5.93 -17.60 -5.06
CA MET A 634 -7.07 -16.71 -5.23
C MET A 634 -7.71 -16.38 -3.89
N ILE A 635 -7.76 -15.08 -3.57
CA ILE A 635 -8.43 -14.56 -2.37
C ILE A 635 -9.93 -14.48 -2.69
N PRO A 636 -10.81 -15.24 -1.98
CA PRO A 636 -12.24 -15.22 -2.27
C PRO A 636 -12.87 -13.88 -1.85
N THR A 637 -13.79 -13.39 -2.67
CA THR A 637 -14.59 -12.21 -2.32
C THR A 637 -15.61 -12.54 -1.25
N ALA A 638 -15.50 -11.92 -0.08
CA ALA A 638 -16.46 -12.10 0.99
C ALA A 638 -17.80 -11.46 0.64
N GLN A 639 -18.91 -12.18 0.89
CA GLN A 639 -20.25 -11.62 0.70
C GLN A 639 -20.53 -10.53 1.72
N PRO A 640 -20.87 -9.30 1.28
CA PRO A 640 -21.04 -8.16 2.16
C PRO A 640 -22.32 -8.28 2.99
N GLN A 641 -22.25 -7.82 4.24
CA GLN A 641 -23.44 -7.57 5.05
C GLN A 641 -23.90 -6.13 4.82
N ILE A 642 -25.14 -5.99 4.36
CA ILE A 642 -25.78 -4.69 4.15
C ILE A 642 -26.51 -4.29 5.43
N ARG A 643 -26.27 -3.08 5.93
CA ARG A 643 -26.84 -2.50 7.15
C ARG A 643 -27.09 -1.01 6.94
N SER A 644 -27.98 -0.43 7.75
CA SER A 644 -28.18 1.01 7.74
C SER A 644 -26.90 1.77 8.15
N ALA A 645 -26.60 2.84 7.45
CA ALA A 645 -25.44 3.70 7.75
C ALA A 645 -25.52 4.34 9.16
N ASP A 646 -26.73 4.48 9.72
CA ASP A 646 -26.98 5.08 11.02
C ASP A 646 -27.17 4.04 12.15
N ASP A 647 -27.08 2.74 11.83
CA ASP A 647 -27.16 1.67 12.84
C ASP A 647 -25.85 1.62 13.66
N TRP A 648 -25.88 2.22 14.84
CA TRP A 648 -24.73 2.33 15.73
C TRP A 648 -24.23 0.96 16.25
N GLU A 649 -25.13 -0.03 16.42
CA GLU A 649 -24.73 -1.38 16.82
C GLU A 649 -23.96 -2.08 15.70
N ALA A 650 -24.47 -1.98 14.48
CA ALA A 650 -23.77 -2.51 13.30
C ALA A 650 -22.44 -1.76 13.04
N ARG A 651 -22.37 -0.46 13.28
CA ARG A 651 -21.12 0.31 13.26
C ARG A 651 -20.10 -0.20 14.28
N PHE A 652 -20.53 -0.45 15.53
CA PHE A 652 -19.66 -1.06 16.53
C PHE A 652 -19.15 -2.43 16.11
N GLU A 653 -20.03 -3.32 15.61
CA GLU A 653 -19.63 -4.66 15.17
C GLU A 653 -18.63 -4.60 14.00
N THR A 654 -18.85 -3.67 13.05
CA THR A 654 -17.94 -3.44 11.94
C THR A 654 -16.56 -2.97 12.44
N VAL A 655 -16.51 -2.01 13.36
CA VAL A 655 -15.26 -1.54 13.95
C VAL A 655 -14.56 -2.68 14.70
N ARG A 656 -15.30 -3.41 15.54
CA ARG A 656 -14.77 -4.54 16.29
C ARG A 656 -14.17 -5.62 15.39
N SER A 657 -14.82 -5.94 14.28
CA SER A 657 -14.37 -6.97 13.34
C SER A 657 -13.17 -6.54 12.47
N THR A 658 -12.92 -5.23 12.37
CA THR A 658 -11.89 -4.69 11.48
C THR A 658 -10.64 -4.14 12.20
N PHE A 659 -10.70 -4.00 13.52
CA PHE A 659 -9.60 -3.44 14.30
C PHE A 659 -8.47 -4.44 14.57
N SER A 660 -7.25 -3.93 14.57
CA SER A 660 -5.99 -4.66 14.71
C SER A 660 -5.73 -5.64 13.56
N SER A 661 -4.55 -5.59 13.01
CA SER A 661 -4.14 -6.51 11.94
C SER A 661 -3.41 -7.72 12.52
N ARG A 662 -3.76 -8.91 12.06
CA ARG A 662 -3.07 -10.16 12.41
C ARG A 662 -2.12 -10.64 11.30
N VAL A 663 -1.94 -9.83 10.25
CA VAL A 663 -1.08 -10.16 9.10
C VAL A 663 0.31 -10.62 9.56
N GLY A 664 0.96 -9.87 10.47
CA GLY A 664 2.27 -10.26 11.01
C GLY A 664 2.27 -11.61 11.72
N GLN A 665 1.17 -11.95 12.43
CA GLN A 665 1.04 -13.26 13.10
C GLN A 665 0.92 -14.39 12.09
N ILE A 666 0.12 -14.21 11.03
CA ILE A 666 -0.04 -15.19 9.96
C ILE A 666 1.29 -15.38 9.23
N CYS A 667 1.97 -14.28 8.87
CA CYS A 667 3.26 -14.32 8.19
C CYS A 667 4.33 -15.04 9.00
N ASN A 668 4.40 -14.77 10.31
CA ASN A 668 5.37 -15.44 11.19
C ASN A 668 5.06 -16.95 11.37
N ALA A 669 3.76 -17.32 11.46
CA ALA A 669 3.36 -18.71 11.54
C ALA A 669 3.60 -19.47 10.22
N ALA A 670 3.40 -18.79 9.10
CA ALA A 670 3.66 -19.35 7.77
C ALA A 670 5.16 -19.56 7.50
N LEU A 671 6.04 -18.71 8.09
CA LEU A 671 7.48 -18.80 7.92
C LEU A 671 8.04 -20.15 8.37
N ASP A 672 7.65 -20.62 9.56
CA ASP A 672 8.13 -21.91 10.08
C ASP A 672 7.71 -23.08 9.18
N ARG A 673 6.59 -22.96 8.51
CA ARG A 673 6.08 -23.96 7.56
C ARG A 673 6.76 -23.85 6.21
N SER A 674 6.99 -22.65 5.71
CA SER A 674 7.63 -22.43 4.40
C SER A 674 9.05 -23.02 4.37
N ILE A 675 9.80 -22.92 5.48
CA ILE A 675 11.12 -23.53 5.61
C ILE A 675 11.06 -25.06 5.39
N ILE A 676 10.04 -25.74 5.93
CA ILE A 676 9.86 -27.19 5.74
C ILE A 676 9.31 -27.46 4.34
N ALA A 677 8.31 -26.69 3.92
CA ALA A 677 7.59 -26.87 2.65
C ALA A 677 8.52 -26.83 1.43
N TYR A 678 9.56 -26.00 1.50
CA TYR A 678 10.44 -25.69 0.38
C TYR A 678 11.86 -26.26 0.55
N ASN A 679 12.10 -27.02 1.60
CA ASN A 679 13.35 -27.74 1.78
C ASN A 679 13.23 -29.19 1.24
N GLU A 680 13.98 -29.48 0.18
CA GLU A 680 13.98 -30.81 -0.47
C GLU A 680 14.46 -31.95 0.43
N ASN A 681 15.23 -31.64 1.46
CA ASN A 681 15.72 -32.62 2.45
C ASN A 681 14.68 -32.94 3.55
N SER A 682 13.53 -32.24 3.58
CA SER A 682 12.44 -32.55 4.49
C SER A 682 11.69 -33.80 4.06
N ASP A 683 11.06 -34.48 5.01
CA ASP A 683 10.18 -35.61 4.71
C ASP A 683 9.08 -35.22 3.71
N ALA A 684 8.83 -36.07 2.72
CA ALA A 684 7.94 -35.73 1.60
C ALA A 684 6.49 -35.47 2.03
N GLU A 685 5.97 -36.22 3.01
CA GLU A 685 4.59 -36.05 3.50
C GLU A 685 4.49 -34.77 4.35
N GLU A 686 5.47 -34.51 5.21
CA GLU A 686 5.53 -33.30 6.01
C GLU A 686 5.71 -32.06 5.12
N ARG A 687 6.58 -32.14 4.10
CA ARG A 687 6.79 -31.10 3.10
C ARG A 687 5.49 -30.72 2.38
N GLU A 688 4.75 -31.70 1.88
CA GLU A 688 3.49 -31.48 1.18
C GLU A 688 2.41 -30.88 2.10
N ARG A 689 2.33 -31.34 3.36
CA ARG A 689 1.44 -30.79 4.36
C ARG A 689 1.78 -29.30 4.64
N CYS A 690 3.05 -29.00 4.92
CA CYS A 690 3.51 -27.65 5.19
C CYS A 690 3.33 -26.73 3.97
N ARG A 691 3.51 -27.22 2.75
CA ARG A 691 3.25 -26.49 1.52
C ARG A 691 1.79 -26.05 1.41
N LYS A 692 0.85 -26.98 1.61
CA LYS A 692 -0.60 -26.68 1.59
C LYS A 692 -0.98 -25.65 2.68
N GLU A 693 -0.42 -25.78 3.87
CA GLU A 693 -0.68 -24.84 4.96
C GLU A 693 -0.07 -23.44 4.68
N THR A 694 1.09 -23.36 4.03
CA THR A 694 1.73 -22.12 3.61
C THR A 694 0.91 -21.41 2.53
N GLU A 695 0.48 -22.12 1.49
CA GLU A 695 -0.40 -21.62 0.43
C GLU A 695 -1.74 -21.11 1.00
N THR A 696 -2.34 -21.86 1.92
CA THR A 696 -3.56 -21.44 2.61
C THR A 696 -3.32 -20.18 3.45
N SER A 697 -2.18 -20.12 4.16
CA SER A 697 -1.83 -18.95 4.96
C SER A 697 -1.66 -17.66 4.12
N ALA A 698 -1.17 -17.79 2.88
CA ALA A 698 -1.08 -16.67 1.95
C ALA A 698 -2.48 -16.14 1.61
N ILE A 699 -3.43 -17.01 1.28
CA ILE A 699 -4.83 -16.64 1.00
C ILE A 699 -5.50 -16.01 2.24
N LEU A 700 -5.31 -16.61 3.42
CA LEU A 700 -5.85 -16.08 4.68
C LEU A 700 -5.24 -14.71 5.03
N THR A 701 -3.99 -14.45 4.63
CA THR A 701 -3.38 -13.12 4.78
C THR A 701 -4.09 -12.09 3.92
N GLY A 702 -4.42 -12.40 2.68
CA GLY A 702 -5.22 -11.54 1.82
C GLY A 702 -6.62 -11.26 2.40
N LEU A 703 -7.32 -12.30 2.88
CA LEU A 703 -8.60 -12.13 3.58
C LEU A 703 -8.49 -11.26 4.84
N GLU A 704 -7.42 -11.38 5.60
CA GLU A 704 -7.17 -10.53 6.77
C GLU A 704 -6.92 -9.07 6.37
N ILE A 705 -6.18 -8.82 5.30
CA ILE A 705 -5.97 -7.47 4.73
C ILE A 705 -7.31 -6.88 4.28
N ASP A 706 -8.11 -7.65 3.56
CA ASP A 706 -9.42 -7.23 3.06
C ASP A 706 -10.50 -7.13 4.13
N SER A 707 -10.25 -7.66 5.32
CA SER A 707 -11.21 -7.57 6.44
C SER A 707 -11.59 -6.13 6.78
N ALA A 708 -10.68 -5.18 6.56
CA ALA A 708 -10.93 -3.75 6.75
C ALA A 708 -12.01 -3.21 5.79
N LYS A 709 -12.15 -3.83 4.59
CA LYS A 709 -13.14 -3.47 3.56
C LYS A 709 -14.37 -4.39 3.59
N SER A 710 -14.20 -5.68 3.91
CA SER A 710 -15.26 -6.67 3.92
C SER A 710 -16.05 -6.72 5.23
N GLY A 711 -15.42 -6.40 6.35
CA GLY A 711 -15.97 -6.58 7.70
C GLY A 711 -15.94 -8.05 8.17
N ILE A 712 -15.34 -8.96 7.38
CA ILE A 712 -15.27 -10.39 7.64
C ILE A 712 -13.82 -10.80 7.84
N ARG A 713 -13.57 -11.59 8.89
CA ARG A 713 -12.22 -12.08 9.24
C ARG A 713 -12.12 -13.58 9.15
N PRO A 714 -10.96 -14.13 8.74
CA PRO A 714 -10.71 -15.55 8.87
C PRO A 714 -10.54 -15.95 10.35
N ASP A 715 -11.03 -17.15 10.70
CA ASP A 715 -10.65 -17.83 11.93
C ASP A 715 -9.23 -18.41 11.73
N LEU A 716 -8.32 -18.01 12.58
CA LEU A 716 -6.90 -18.37 12.48
C LEU A 716 -6.46 -19.35 13.56
N ASP A 717 -7.38 -19.83 14.41
CA ASP A 717 -7.00 -20.63 15.58
C ASP A 717 -6.20 -21.89 15.20
N GLU A 718 -6.53 -22.52 14.07
CA GLU A 718 -5.82 -23.69 13.56
C GLU A 718 -4.45 -23.35 12.94
N TYR A 719 -4.30 -22.12 12.43
CA TYR A 719 -3.10 -21.67 11.70
C TYR A 719 -2.07 -20.97 12.59
N LEU A 720 -2.49 -20.40 13.72
CA LEU A 720 -1.60 -19.69 14.65
C LEU A 720 -1.12 -20.58 15.81
N THR A 721 -1.83 -21.68 16.10
CA THR A 721 -1.48 -22.60 17.18
C THR A 721 -0.72 -23.82 16.66
N HIS A 722 0.62 -23.79 16.71
CA HIS A 722 1.43 -24.93 16.30
C HIS A 722 2.00 -25.69 17.50
N LYS A 723 1.55 -26.91 17.65
CA LYS A 723 2.09 -27.85 18.64
C LYS A 723 3.30 -28.67 18.12
N THR A 724 3.58 -28.63 16.83
CA THR A 724 4.48 -29.59 16.17
C THR A 724 5.66 -28.99 15.41
N VAL A 725 5.63 -27.70 15.05
CA VAL A 725 6.71 -27.07 14.32
C VAL A 725 7.58 -26.26 15.28
N LYS A 726 8.89 -26.53 15.29
CA LYS A 726 9.86 -25.72 16.06
C LYS A 726 10.04 -24.40 15.36
N HIS A 727 9.94 -23.29 16.12
CA HIS A 727 10.32 -21.98 15.58
C HIS A 727 11.75 -22.01 15.07
N SER A 728 11.96 -21.46 13.90
CA SER A 728 13.30 -21.29 13.33
C SER A 728 14.19 -20.48 14.28
N ALA A 729 15.48 -20.78 14.30
CA ALA A 729 16.45 -20.02 15.10
C ALA A 729 16.41 -18.53 14.76
N PHE A 730 16.16 -18.22 13.52
CA PHE A 730 16.00 -16.89 12.97
C PHE A 730 14.84 -16.08 13.64
N LEU A 731 13.66 -16.68 13.79
CA LEU A 731 12.54 -16.00 14.47
C LEU A 731 12.82 -15.75 15.95
N LYS A 732 13.53 -16.68 16.62
CA LYS A 732 13.97 -16.47 18.00
C LYS A 732 14.96 -15.31 18.09
N TYR A 733 15.88 -15.21 17.15
CA TYR A 733 16.84 -14.11 17.09
C TYR A 733 16.13 -12.77 16.87
N LYS A 734 15.18 -12.71 15.94
CA LYS A 734 14.35 -11.52 15.71
C LYS A 734 13.63 -11.06 16.98
N THR A 735 13.00 -11.98 17.70
CA THR A 735 12.35 -11.67 18.99
C THR A 735 13.33 -11.12 20.02
N LEU A 736 14.53 -11.70 20.11
CA LEU A 736 15.57 -11.23 21.01
C LEU A 736 16.08 -9.83 20.63
N VAL A 737 16.21 -9.53 19.34
CA VAL A 737 16.57 -8.18 18.84
C VAL A 737 15.50 -7.17 19.24
N GLU A 738 14.22 -7.47 18.94
CA GLU A 738 13.09 -6.61 19.29
C GLU A 738 12.99 -6.38 20.82
N GLU A 739 13.21 -7.41 21.63
CA GLU A 739 13.25 -7.29 23.08
C GLU A 739 14.42 -6.45 23.58
N ALA A 740 15.59 -6.57 22.97
CA ALA A 740 16.77 -5.81 23.33
C ALA A 740 16.64 -4.33 22.97
N GLU A 741 16.11 -4.01 21.78
CA GLU A 741 15.77 -2.64 21.39
C GLU A 741 14.81 -2.01 22.39
N THR A 742 13.78 -2.77 22.81
CA THR A 742 12.78 -2.32 23.77
C THR A 742 13.40 -2.06 25.17
N ARG A 743 14.38 -2.85 25.56
CA ARG A 743 15.07 -2.75 26.87
C ARG A 743 16.27 -1.82 26.87
N ARG A 744 16.67 -1.23 25.72
CA ARG A 744 17.92 -0.48 25.52
C ARG A 744 19.17 -1.25 25.96
N ALA A 745 19.16 -2.57 25.82
CA ALA A 745 20.29 -3.42 26.10
C ALA A 745 21.20 -3.49 24.87
N TRP A 746 22.52 -3.37 25.08
CA TRP A 746 23.50 -3.49 23.99
C TRP A 746 23.61 -4.94 23.54
N TYR A 747 23.69 -5.14 22.24
CA TYR A 747 23.94 -6.41 21.60
C TYR A 747 25.42 -6.67 21.42
N GLU A 748 25.87 -7.87 21.76
CA GLU A 748 27.15 -8.36 21.27
C GLU A 748 26.96 -9.00 19.88
N PRO A 749 27.76 -8.59 18.88
CA PRO A 749 27.64 -9.10 17.50
C PRO A 749 27.96 -10.58 17.31
N CYS A 750 28.36 -11.28 18.36
CA CYS A 750 28.86 -12.67 18.29
C CYS A 750 27.84 -13.73 17.90
N LEU A 751 26.54 -13.42 17.81
CA LEU A 751 25.51 -14.40 17.48
C LEU A 751 25.28 -14.61 15.98
N LEU A 752 26.00 -13.89 15.12
CA LEU A 752 25.95 -14.07 13.67
C LEU A 752 26.59 -15.38 13.18
N TYR A 753 27.29 -16.11 14.04
CA TYR A 753 28.09 -17.29 13.68
C TYR A 753 27.62 -18.59 14.33
N THR A 754 26.48 -18.62 14.96
CA THR A 754 25.87 -19.86 15.52
C THR A 754 24.53 -20.18 14.83
#